data_bbcb79f364933bc41bb0b8671645bbd8
#
_entry.id   bbcb79f364933bc41bb0b8671645bbd8
#
_cell.length_a   1.000
_cell.length_b   1.000
_cell.length_c   1.000
_cell.angle_alpha   90.00
_cell.angle_beta   90.00
_cell.angle_gamma   90.00
#
_symmetry.space_group_name_H-M   'P 1'
#
loop_
_entity.id
_entity.type
_entity.pdbx_description
1 polymer ?
#
loop_
_entity_poly.entity_id
_entity_poly.type
_entity_poly.pdbx_seq_one_letter_code
_entity_poly.pdbx_strand_id
1 'polypeptide(L)'
;VARARADGARVVSVTAPPGYGKSTLLAEWAAGEDRPVAWATVDRLDDDPVALLTLLALACSGVSPQVADVAAEMRSTGATVLGRSAPLLASALARSTTPFVLFVDDLHEADSLGCRDALEIVLAGVPEGSQVVLAGRHAQPHLARLRAAGHVLEVGPEDLRVDVAGARTIFRTAGAEATDAELASVVERCEGWPTGVFLCALLVGDGEDVSALAGDDRFVADYLYRECLATLPPATQHFLRCTAVLDQLSAPVCDAVLDAQDAGERLRELETAGLFLVPLDHHRGWFRYHALFREFLLAELGRVENGLVPTLHRRAAAWFVGDGLAARALEHLLAAGDVDDAALLAAELALPTYQEGQVAVVSRWLAAVGDAAIEACPPLAIIATWRALLLGESPTAERWAAVVARTDASGASAEDRLALESAQRQIRAAMCEHGPDAALADARFAVEHEPAWSPWRDQALHLLGSAHLLVGDVDAARTAFAEASACAAALGNTDSVLLGEADLAALAIDDGRWSAAAQHARTAVAALEAHHMEGYGTAAPALAVSARVALHDGDTARAERFLARAMRARVQCTHVLPFLAVRVRLQLAHAFTTLGDRTTALHLVRETDDVLRRRPLLGRLVDEVETFRERLEKVAASDGAPPLTPAELRLLPYLQTHLTMAEIGRRLFVSRNTVSSQVVSIYRKLGATTRGLAVDRAVELGLLGD
;
A
#
# COMPACT_ATOMS: atom_id res chain seq x y z
N VAL A 1 -33.28 -2.75 -13.90
CA VAL A 1 -34.63 -2.62 -14.49
C VAL A 1 -34.53 -2.35 -15.99
N ALA A 2 -33.92 -1.23 -16.44
CA ALA A 2 -33.83 -0.90 -17.87
C ALA A 2 -33.17 -2.02 -18.70
N ARG A 3 -32.07 -2.64 -18.18
CA ARG A 3 -31.41 -3.77 -18.81
C ARG A 3 -32.32 -5.00 -18.92
N ALA A 4 -33.04 -5.34 -17.85
CA ALA A 4 -33.97 -6.46 -17.85
C ALA A 4 -35.10 -6.31 -18.88
N ARG A 5 -35.56 -5.07 -19.09
CA ARG A 5 -36.56 -4.76 -20.13
C ARG A 5 -35.97 -4.83 -21.53
N ALA A 6 -34.75 -4.36 -21.74
CA ALA A 6 -34.10 -4.33 -23.05
C ALA A 6 -33.69 -5.72 -23.55
N ASP A 7 -33.20 -6.58 -22.64
CA ASP A 7 -32.67 -7.92 -22.98
C ASP A 7 -33.77 -8.95 -23.23
N GLY A 8 -35.05 -8.65 -22.94
CA GLY A 8 -36.18 -9.56 -23.13
C GLY A 8 -36.12 -10.84 -22.27
N ALA A 9 -35.33 -10.81 -21.18
CA ALA A 9 -35.13 -11.93 -20.27
C ALA A 9 -36.47 -12.31 -19.61
N ARG A 10 -36.84 -13.61 -19.66
CA ARG A 10 -38.04 -14.13 -18.99
C ARG A 10 -37.90 -14.23 -17.49
N VAL A 11 -36.68 -14.49 -17.02
CA VAL A 11 -36.36 -14.60 -15.60
C VAL A 11 -35.24 -13.62 -15.26
N VAL A 12 -35.38 -12.90 -14.17
CA VAL A 12 -34.33 -12.10 -13.57
C VAL A 12 -34.00 -12.70 -12.22
N SER A 13 -32.75 -13.15 -12.03
CA SER A 13 -32.27 -13.74 -10.79
C SER A 13 -31.44 -12.71 -10.03
N VAL A 14 -31.96 -12.22 -8.91
CA VAL A 14 -31.28 -11.26 -8.02
C VAL A 14 -30.68 -12.03 -6.85
N THR A 15 -29.36 -12.24 -6.88
CA THR A 15 -28.66 -13.06 -5.88
C THR A 15 -27.61 -12.23 -5.18
N ALA A 16 -27.76 -12.03 -3.86
CA ALA A 16 -26.77 -11.32 -3.06
C ALA A 16 -26.91 -11.68 -1.58
N PRO A 17 -25.84 -11.49 -0.76
CA PRO A 17 -25.86 -11.64 0.69
C PRO A 17 -26.95 -10.80 1.37
N PRO A 18 -27.21 -11.02 2.68
CA PRO A 18 -28.09 -10.16 3.46
C PRO A 18 -27.71 -8.68 3.38
N GLY A 19 -28.71 -7.80 3.36
CA GLY A 19 -28.47 -6.35 3.40
C GLY A 19 -28.01 -5.71 2.08
N TYR A 20 -28.01 -6.42 0.95
CA TYR A 20 -27.69 -5.85 -0.36
C TYR A 20 -28.87 -5.14 -1.05
N GLY A 21 -29.98 -4.94 -0.35
CA GLY A 21 -31.11 -4.16 -0.89
C GLY A 21 -31.93 -4.90 -1.94
N LYS A 22 -31.92 -6.24 -1.98
CA LYS A 22 -32.71 -7.04 -2.93
C LYS A 22 -34.19 -6.67 -2.90
N SER A 23 -34.82 -6.76 -1.74
CA SER A 23 -36.24 -6.42 -1.56
C SER A 23 -36.55 -4.96 -1.89
N THR A 24 -35.65 -4.04 -1.58
CA THR A 24 -35.74 -2.62 -1.93
C THR A 24 -35.74 -2.44 -3.45
N LEU A 25 -34.80 -3.09 -4.16
CA LEU A 25 -34.76 -3.08 -5.63
C LEU A 25 -36.05 -3.61 -6.22
N LEU A 26 -36.59 -4.73 -5.70
CA LEU A 26 -37.85 -5.31 -6.18
C LEU A 26 -38.99 -4.33 -5.92
N ALA A 27 -39.08 -3.71 -4.75
CA ALA A 27 -40.15 -2.76 -4.41
C ALA A 27 -40.10 -1.50 -5.29
N GLU A 28 -38.91 -0.93 -5.51
CA GLU A 28 -38.73 0.23 -6.40
C GLU A 28 -39.06 -0.13 -7.84
N TRP A 29 -38.69 -1.34 -8.29
CA TRP A 29 -39.04 -1.82 -9.62
C TRP A 29 -40.56 -1.99 -9.77
N ALA A 30 -41.22 -2.66 -8.81
CA ALA A 30 -42.66 -2.85 -8.80
C ALA A 30 -43.43 -1.52 -8.83
N ALA A 31 -42.97 -0.50 -8.07
CA ALA A 31 -43.57 0.84 -8.04
C ALA A 31 -43.44 1.59 -9.38
N GLY A 32 -42.42 1.32 -10.18
CA GLY A 32 -42.21 1.91 -11.51
C GLY A 32 -42.59 0.99 -12.71
N GLU A 33 -43.31 -0.11 -12.47
CA GLU A 33 -43.69 -1.07 -13.50
C GLU A 33 -45.07 -0.75 -14.10
N ASP A 34 -45.12 -0.67 -15.41
CA ASP A 34 -46.38 -0.38 -16.14
C ASP A 34 -47.25 -1.62 -16.33
N ARG A 35 -46.65 -2.81 -16.33
CA ARG A 35 -47.36 -4.09 -16.44
C ARG A 35 -48.04 -4.46 -15.12
N PRO A 36 -49.12 -5.27 -15.11
CA PRO A 36 -49.65 -5.83 -13.89
C PRO A 36 -48.58 -6.55 -13.06
N VAL A 37 -48.52 -6.24 -11.75
CA VAL A 37 -47.56 -6.78 -10.82
C VAL A 37 -48.18 -7.82 -9.91
N ALA A 38 -47.56 -8.98 -9.83
CA ALA A 38 -47.81 -10.00 -8.82
C ALA A 38 -46.64 -10.05 -7.85
N TRP A 39 -46.90 -10.25 -6.56
CA TRP A 39 -45.88 -10.31 -5.52
C TRP A 39 -46.07 -11.49 -4.59
N ALA A 40 -45.03 -12.30 -4.41
CA ALA A 40 -44.97 -13.38 -3.46
C ALA A 40 -43.75 -13.18 -2.57
N THR A 41 -43.90 -13.19 -1.25
CA THR A 41 -42.83 -13.27 -0.28
C THR A 41 -42.82 -14.66 0.32
N VAL A 42 -41.74 -15.37 0.18
CA VAL A 42 -41.59 -16.77 0.58
C VAL A 42 -41.11 -16.82 2.03
N ASP A 43 -41.65 -17.69 2.83
CA ASP A 43 -41.19 -17.97 4.17
C ASP A 43 -40.88 -19.47 4.39
N ARG A 44 -40.39 -19.84 5.57
CA ARG A 44 -40.02 -21.23 5.90
C ARG A 44 -41.19 -22.23 5.80
N LEU A 45 -42.42 -21.79 5.90
CA LEU A 45 -43.57 -22.64 5.77
C LEU A 45 -43.86 -22.98 4.31
N ASP A 46 -43.29 -22.22 3.40
CA ASP A 46 -43.38 -22.43 1.97
C ASP A 46 -42.34 -23.39 1.42
N ASP A 47 -41.46 -23.96 2.26
CA ASP A 47 -40.50 -25.02 1.85
C ASP A 47 -41.21 -26.40 1.68
N ASP A 48 -42.44 -26.34 1.26
CA ASP A 48 -43.26 -27.42 0.78
C ASP A 48 -43.77 -27.08 -0.64
N PRO A 49 -43.60 -27.97 -1.63
CA PRO A 49 -43.97 -27.66 -3.01
C PRO A 49 -45.47 -27.31 -3.21
N VAL A 50 -46.40 -27.82 -2.36
CA VAL A 50 -47.81 -27.45 -2.43
C VAL A 50 -48.03 -26.05 -1.90
N ALA A 51 -47.41 -25.72 -0.78
CA ALA A 51 -47.48 -24.39 -0.19
C ALA A 51 -46.91 -23.34 -1.14
N LEU A 52 -45.71 -23.56 -1.68
CA LEU A 52 -45.06 -22.67 -2.63
C LEU A 52 -45.91 -22.45 -3.90
N LEU A 53 -46.43 -23.53 -4.53
CA LEU A 53 -47.25 -23.40 -5.71
C LEU A 53 -48.58 -22.68 -5.41
N THR A 54 -49.15 -22.88 -4.22
CA THR A 54 -50.35 -22.19 -3.77
C THR A 54 -50.11 -20.70 -3.59
N LEU A 55 -48.98 -20.34 -2.96
CA LEU A 55 -48.54 -18.96 -2.81
C LEU A 55 -48.38 -18.26 -4.17
N LEU A 56 -47.65 -18.90 -5.11
CA LEU A 56 -47.46 -18.36 -6.46
C LEU A 56 -48.76 -18.22 -7.23
N ALA A 57 -49.65 -19.21 -7.15
CA ALA A 57 -50.97 -19.16 -7.81
C ALA A 57 -51.85 -18.04 -7.24
N LEU A 58 -51.84 -17.84 -5.91
CA LEU A 58 -52.55 -16.74 -5.25
C LEU A 58 -51.99 -15.38 -5.67
N ALA A 59 -50.67 -15.22 -5.68
CA ALA A 59 -50.03 -13.99 -6.12
C ALA A 59 -50.40 -13.64 -7.57
N CYS A 60 -50.39 -14.62 -8.45
CA CYS A 60 -50.73 -14.44 -9.87
C CYS A 60 -52.23 -14.31 -10.16
N SER A 61 -53.10 -14.66 -9.23
CA SER A 61 -54.57 -14.63 -9.44
C SER A 61 -55.12 -13.23 -9.77
N GLY A 62 -54.46 -12.17 -9.25
CA GLY A 62 -54.81 -10.78 -9.53
C GLY A 62 -54.37 -10.27 -10.90
N VAL A 63 -53.40 -10.93 -11.55
CA VAL A 63 -52.83 -10.50 -12.84
C VAL A 63 -53.22 -11.42 -14.00
N SER A 64 -53.66 -12.63 -13.69
CA SER A 64 -54.13 -13.62 -14.69
C SER A 64 -55.39 -14.34 -14.20
N PRO A 65 -56.57 -14.05 -14.75
CA PRO A 65 -57.83 -14.72 -14.36
C PRO A 65 -57.77 -16.24 -14.48
N GLN A 66 -57.02 -16.75 -15.45
CA GLN A 66 -56.85 -18.20 -15.67
C GLN A 66 -56.15 -18.91 -14.52
N VAL A 67 -55.33 -18.18 -13.77
CA VAL A 67 -54.61 -18.69 -12.58
C VAL A 67 -55.51 -18.72 -11.35
N ALA A 68 -56.52 -17.84 -11.25
CA ALA A 68 -57.45 -17.82 -10.13
C ALA A 68 -58.23 -19.13 -9.97
N ASP A 69 -58.67 -19.72 -11.08
CA ASP A 69 -59.35 -21.01 -11.09
C ASP A 69 -58.46 -22.16 -10.64
N VAL A 70 -57.18 -22.14 -11.07
CA VAL A 70 -56.16 -23.13 -10.67
C VAL A 70 -55.85 -23.02 -9.19
N ALA A 71 -55.72 -21.81 -8.64
CA ALA A 71 -55.49 -21.59 -7.22
C ALA A 71 -56.64 -22.12 -6.33
N ALA A 72 -57.90 -22.07 -6.83
CA ALA A 72 -59.05 -22.66 -6.13
C ALA A 72 -59.02 -24.19 -6.18
N GLU A 73 -58.62 -24.79 -7.30
CA GLU A 73 -58.49 -26.24 -7.46
C GLU A 73 -57.37 -26.82 -6.57
N MET A 74 -56.22 -26.16 -6.48
CA MET A 74 -55.07 -26.58 -5.65
C MET A 74 -55.43 -26.72 -4.17
N ARG A 75 -56.31 -25.86 -3.67
CA ARG A 75 -56.79 -25.92 -2.27
C ARG A 75 -57.72 -27.08 -1.95
N SER A 76 -58.27 -27.71 -2.97
CA SER A 76 -59.33 -28.71 -2.80
C SER A 76 -58.87 -30.17 -2.94
N THR A 77 -57.69 -30.46 -3.43
CA THR A 77 -57.23 -31.80 -3.75
C THR A 77 -55.83 -32.09 -3.30
N GLY A 78 -55.61 -33.20 -2.57
CA GLY A 78 -54.27 -33.77 -2.29
C GLY A 78 -53.61 -34.33 -3.57
N ALA A 79 -53.31 -33.47 -4.54
CA ALA A 79 -52.80 -33.84 -5.83
C ALA A 79 -51.27 -34.09 -5.83
N THR A 80 -50.79 -34.95 -6.73
CA THR A 80 -49.36 -35.12 -7.01
C THR A 80 -48.77 -33.81 -7.56
N VAL A 81 -47.91 -33.18 -6.78
CA VAL A 81 -47.41 -31.82 -7.01
C VAL A 81 -46.73 -31.65 -8.37
N LEU A 82 -45.72 -32.49 -8.66
CA LEU A 82 -44.93 -32.38 -9.90
C LEU A 82 -45.69 -32.93 -11.12
N GLY A 83 -46.56 -33.90 -10.90
CA GLY A 83 -47.33 -34.51 -12.00
C GLY A 83 -48.57 -33.74 -12.41
N ARG A 84 -49.13 -32.87 -11.57
CA ARG A 84 -50.36 -32.15 -11.83
C ARG A 84 -50.35 -30.66 -11.49
N SER A 85 -50.01 -30.28 -10.27
CA SER A 85 -50.18 -28.88 -9.81
C SER A 85 -49.21 -27.92 -10.49
N ALA A 86 -47.93 -28.24 -10.60
CA ALA A 86 -46.95 -27.38 -11.26
C ALA A 86 -47.20 -27.23 -12.78
N PRO A 87 -47.50 -28.33 -13.54
CA PRO A 87 -47.91 -28.20 -14.96
C PRO A 87 -49.21 -27.44 -15.18
N LEU A 88 -50.19 -27.54 -14.27
CA LEU A 88 -51.43 -26.77 -14.35
C LEU A 88 -51.17 -25.27 -14.20
N LEU A 89 -50.35 -24.88 -13.19
CA LEU A 89 -49.98 -23.49 -13.00
C LEU A 89 -49.17 -22.95 -14.19
N ALA A 90 -48.19 -23.70 -14.66
CA ALA A 90 -47.43 -23.35 -15.86
C ALA A 90 -48.30 -23.14 -17.09
N SER A 91 -49.26 -24.04 -17.32
CA SER A 91 -50.22 -23.94 -18.44
C SER A 91 -51.16 -22.76 -18.27
N ALA A 92 -51.61 -22.43 -17.08
CA ALA A 92 -52.42 -21.26 -16.79
C ALA A 92 -51.67 -19.95 -17.06
N LEU A 93 -50.43 -19.85 -16.62
CA LEU A 93 -49.55 -18.70 -16.90
C LEU A 93 -49.34 -18.54 -18.41
N ALA A 94 -49.01 -19.63 -19.12
CA ALA A 94 -48.79 -19.60 -20.56
C ALA A 94 -49.99 -19.11 -21.38
N ARG A 95 -51.21 -19.23 -20.84
CA ARG A 95 -52.47 -18.74 -21.47
C ARG A 95 -52.78 -17.28 -21.12
N SER A 96 -51.97 -16.63 -20.26
CA SER A 96 -52.16 -15.21 -19.95
C SER A 96 -51.99 -14.36 -21.21
N THR A 97 -53.01 -13.56 -21.53
CA THR A 97 -53.00 -12.67 -22.70
C THR A 97 -52.41 -11.30 -22.42
N THR A 98 -52.26 -10.97 -21.15
CA THR A 98 -51.67 -9.69 -20.69
C THR A 98 -50.27 -9.95 -20.08
N PRO A 99 -49.22 -9.34 -20.60
CA PRO A 99 -47.91 -9.44 -19.99
C PRO A 99 -47.92 -8.92 -18.54
N PHE A 100 -47.24 -9.62 -17.66
CA PHE A 100 -47.16 -9.30 -16.23
C PHE A 100 -45.72 -9.44 -15.70
N VAL A 101 -45.49 -8.93 -14.48
CA VAL A 101 -44.25 -9.19 -13.72
C VAL A 101 -44.61 -9.86 -12.40
N LEU A 102 -44.02 -11.02 -12.15
CA LEU A 102 -44.12 -11.71 -10.85
C LEU A 102 -42.80 -11.50 -10.09
N PHE A 103 -42.88 -10.86 -8.96
CA PHE A 103 -41.76 -10.77 -7.98
C PHE A 103 -41.91 -11.89 -6.95
N VAL A 104 -40.83 -12.64 -6.74
CA VAL A 104 -40.72 -13.68 -5.71
C VAL A 104 -39.55 -13.29 -4.83
N ASP A 105 -39.85 -12.77 -3.64
CA ASP A 105 -38.84 -12.35 -2.68
C ASP A 105 -38.57 -13.45 -1.66
N ASP A 106 -37.36 -13.44 -1.10
CA ASP A 106 -36.85 -14.40 -0.12
C ASP A 106 -36.93 -15.88 -0.54
N LEU A 107 -36.82 -16.15 -1.84
CA LEU A 107 -36.92 -17.50 -2.42
C LEU A 107 -35.96 -18.52 -1.77
N HIS A 108 -34.91 -18.07 -1.10
CA HIS A 108 -33.97 -18.92 -0.36
C HIS A 108 -34.58 -19.66 0.84
N GLU A 109 -35.77 -19.26 1.29
CA GLU A 109 -36.51 -19.95 2.34
C GLU A 109 -37.23 -21.22 1.85
N ALA A 110 -37.41 -21.39 0.50
CA ALA A 110 -37.99 -22.58 -0.12
C ALA A 110 -36.97 -23.29 -1.03
N ASP A 111 -36.05 -24.05 -0.41
CA ASP A 111 -34.88 -24.61 -1.08
C ASP A 111 -34.91 -26.14 -1.22
N SER A 112 -36.00 -26.79 -0.82
CA SER A 112 -36.19 -28.25 -0.99
C SER A 112 -36.15 -28.66 -2.47
N LEU A 113 -35.73 -29.88 -2.75
CA LEU A 113 -35.68 -30.42 -4.12
C LEU A 113 -37.06 -30.35 -4.80
N GLY A 114 -38.12 -30.60 -4.05
CA GLY A 114 -39.47 -30.52 -4.57
C GLY A 114 -39.88 -29.10 -4.98
N CYS A 115 -39.49 -28.08 -4.20
CA CYS A 115 -39.74 -26.68 -4.54
C CYS A 115 -38.95 -26.25 -5.78
N ARG A 116 -37.68 -26.65 -5.88
CA ARG A 116 -36.84 -26.36 -7.05
C ARG A 116 -37.40 -26.98 -8.34
N ASP A 117 -37.80 -28.25 -8.29
CA ASP A 117 -38.41 -28.94 -9.43
C ASP A 117 -39.76 -28.30 -9.84
N ALA A 118 -40.58 -27.91 -8.87
CA ALA A 118 -41.85 -27.22 -9.12
C ALA A 118 -41.63 -25.86 -9.78
N LEU A 119 -40.65 -25.07 -9.30
CA LEU A 119 -40.27 -23.78 -9.89
C LEU A 119 -39.76 -23.92 -11.32
N GLU A 120 -38.90 -24.91 -11.62
CA GLU A 120 -38.42 -25.16 -12.99
C GLU A 120 -39.59 -25.36 -13.98
N ILE A 121 -40.60 -26.13 -13.55
CA ILE A 121 -41.81 -26.35 -14.38
C ILE A 121 -42.62 -25.06 -14.56
N VAL A 122 -42.83 -24.30 -13.48
CA VAL A 122 -43.64 -23.06 -13.53
C VAL A 122 -42.93 -21.99 -14.39
N LEU A 123 -41.64 -21.82 -14.24
CA LEU A 123 -40.86 -20.84 -15.00
C LEU A 123 -40.84 -21.13 -16.50
N ALA A 124 -40.89 -22.40 -16.89
CA ALA A 124 -41.03 -22.77 -18.30
C ALA A 124 -42.35 -22.32 -18.92
N GLY A 125 -43.40 -22.08 -18.11
CA GLY A 125 -44.71 -21.60 -18.54
C GLY A 125 -44.84 -20.07 -18.62
N VAL A 126 -43.82 -19.31 -18.34
CA VAL A 126 -43.86 -17.83 -18.38
C VAL A 126 -43.98 -17.36 -19.83
N PRO A 127 -45.07 -16.63 -20.22
CA PRO A 127 -45.27 -16.22 -21.58
C PRO A 127 -44.33 -15.09 -22.02
N GLU A 128 -44.16 -14.93 -23.32
CA GLU A 128 -43.38 -13.85 -23.90
C GLU A 128 -43.96 -12.48 -23.50
N GLY A 129 -43.05 -11.52 -23.16
CA GLY A 129 -43.43 -10.21 -22.64
C GLY A 129 -43.67 -10.15 -21.13
N SER A 130 -43.87 -11.30 -20.46
CA SER A 130 -43.96 -11.41 -19.01
C SER A 130 -42.58 -11.72 -18.42
N GLN A 131 -42.38 -11.37 -17.14
CA GLN A 131 -41.12 -11.61 -16.43
C GLN A 131 -41.37 -12.18 -15.03
N VAL A 132 -40.47 -13.02 -14.56
CA VAL A 132 -40.40 -13.45 -13.17
C VAL A 132 -39.07 -12.96 -12.58
N VAL A 133 -39.13 -12.23 -11.47
CA VAL A 133 -37.99 -11.71 -10.75
C VAL A 133 -37.83 -12.50 -9.46
N LEU A 134 -36.77 -13.26 -9.33
CA LEU A 134 -36.47 -14.13 -8.20
C LEU A 134 -35.38 -13.50 -7.35
N ALA A 135 -35.65 -13.19 -6.08
CA ALA A 135 -34.64 -12.69 -5.15
C ALA A 135 -34.33 -13.73 -4.09
N GLY A 136 -33.00 -13.94 -3.85
CA GLY A 136 -32.53 -14.90 -2.87
C GLY A 136 -31.13 -14.64 -2.41
N ARG A 137 -30.66 -15.42 -1.42
CA ARG A 137 -29.27 -15.30 -0.87
C ARG A 137 -28.27 -16.11 -1.70
N HIS A 138 -28.71 -17.17 -2.37
CA HIS A 138 -27.85 -18.07 -3.14
C HIS A 138 -28.25 -18.17 -4.59
N ALA A 139 -27.30 -18.66 -5.42
CA ALA A 139 -27.57 -18.98 -6.81
C ALA A 139 -28.67 -20.03 -6.95
N GLN A 140 -29.51 -19.87 -7.96
CA GLN A 140 -30.68 -20.72 -8.21
C GLN A 140 -30.30 -21.86 -9.17
N PRO A 141 -30.06 -23.12 -8.68
CA PRO A 141 -29.62 -24.23 -9.53
C PRO A 141 -30.62 -24.62 -10.60
N HIS A 142 -31.91 -24.52 -10.28
CA HIS A 142 -33.03 -24.86 -11.20
C HIS A 142 -33.13 -23.92 -12.42
N LEU A 143 -32.37 -22.81 -12.45
CA LEU A 143 -32.32 -21.92 -13.63
C LEU A 143 -31.30 -22.36 -14.69
N ALA A 144 -30.55 -23.45 -14.49
CA ALA A 144 -29.45 -23.84 -15.37
C ALA A 144 -29.86 -23.98 -16.84
N ARG A 145 -31.05 -24.57 -17.12
CA ARG A 145 -31.59 -24.72 -18.50
C ARG A 145 -32.00 -23.38 -19.11
N LEU A 146 -32.66 -22.54 -18.35
CA LEU A 146 -33.08 -21.20 -18.81
C LEU A 146 -31.87 -20.29 -19.03
N ARG A 147 -30.85 -20.43 -18.20
CA ARG A 147 -29.58 -19.74 -18.35
C ARG A 147 -28.87 -20.15 -19.65
N ALA A 148 -28.79 -21.46 -19.93
CA ALA A 148 -28.20 -21.97 -21.16
C ALA A 148 -28.98 -21.52 -22.42
N ALA A 149 -30.28 -21.28 -22.29
CA ALA A 149 -31.15 -20.77 -23.39
C ALA A 149 -31.11 -19.24 -23.53
N GLY A 150 -30.34 -18.51 -22.69
CA GLY A 150 -30.28 -17.05 -22.77
C GLY A 150 -31.52 -16.31 -22.22
N HIS A 151 -32.37 -16.98 -21.44
CA HIS A 151 -33.62 -16.42 -20.91
C HIS A 151 -33.48 -15.87 -19.47
N VAL A 152 -32.29 -15.90 -18.88
CA VAL A 152 -32.02 -15.42 -17.51
C VAL A 152 -31.08 -14.22 -17.54
N LEU A 153 -31.50 -13.14 -16.91
CA LEU A 153 -30.63 -12.03 -16.54
C LEU A 153 -30.18 -12.23 -15.08
N GLU A 154 -28.91 -12.26 -14.86
CA GLU A 154 -28.33 -12.33 -13.50
C GLU A 154 -27.99 -10.95 -12.98
N VAL A 155 -28.37 -10.67 -11.72
CA VAL A 155 -28.03 -9.48 -10.96
C VAL A 155 -27.33 -9.96 -9.70
N GLY A 156 -26.05 -9.70 -9.62
CA GLY A 156 -25.17 -10.12 -8.50
C GLY A 156 -24.91 -9.02 -7.50
N PRO A 157 -24.08 -9.31 -6.47
CA PRO A 157 -23.67 -8.31 -5.47
C PRO A 157 -23.02 -7.07 -6.09
N GLU A 158 -22.23 -7.26 -7.16
CA GLU A 158 -21.53 -6.17 -7.86
C GLU A 158 -22.50 -5.17 -8.49
N ASP A 159 -23.64 -5.65 -9.00
CA ASP A 159 -24.68 -4.80 -9.60
C ASP A 159 -25.49 -4.04 -8.53
N LEU A 160 -25.46 -4.50 -7.27
CA LEU A 160 -26.19 -3.93 -6.14
C LEU A 160 -25.34 -3.05 -5.22
N ARG A 161 -24.05 -2.92 -5.51
CA ARG A 161 -23.18 -2.02 -4.75
C ARG A 161 -23.63 -0.58 -4.87
N VAL A 162 -23.61 0.10 -3.74
CA VAL A 162 -23.92 1.53 -3.65
C VAL A 162 -22.66 2.33 -3.97
N ASP A 163 -22.77 3.29 -4.85
CA ASP A 163 -21.77 4.31 -5.13
C ASP A 163 -21.92 5.54 -4.19
N VAL A 164 -21.07 6.54 -4.34
CA VAL A 164 -21.12 7.77 -3.53
C VAL A 164 -22.48 8.50 -3.68
N ALA A 165 -23.11 8.45 -4.86
CA ALA A 165 -24.40 9.10 -5.09
C ALA A 165 -25.52 8.36 -4.37
N GLY A 166 -25.50 7.02 -4.41
CA GLY A 166 -26.39 6.16 -3.64
C GLY A 166 -26.20 6.33 -2.14
N ALA A 167 -24.95 6.36 -1.67
CA ALA A 167 -24.63 6.61 -0.25
C ALA A 167 -25.17 7.95 0.24
N ARG A 168 -25.05 9.01 -0.55
CA ARG A 168 -25.65 10.32 -0.24
C ARG A 168 -27.17 10.23 -0.08
N THR A 169 -27.81 9.43 -0.90
CA THR A 169 -29.27 9.23 -0.81
C THR A 169 -29.63 8.48 0.46
N ILE A 170 -28.88 7.44 0.82
CA ILE A 170 -29.07 6.67 2.07
C ILE A 170 -28.87 7.57 3.30
N PHE A 171 -27.77 8.33 3.36
CA PHE A 171 -27.48 9.25 4.46
C PHE A 171 -28.59 10.28 4.65
N ARG A 172 -29.03 10.91 3.57
CA ARG A 172 -30.14 11.88 3.60
C ARG A 172 -31.44 11.24 4.09
N THR A 173 -31.74 9.99 3.67
CA THR A 173 -32.92 9.26 4.12
C THR A 173 -32.84 8.91 5.59
N ALA A 174 -31.66 8.62 6.11
CA ALA A 174 -31.40 8.36 7.53
C ALA A 174 -31.35 9.65 8.38
N GLY A 175 -31.42 10.84 7.77
CA GLY A 175 -31.33 12.12 8.47
C GLY A 175 -29.91 12.55 8.86
N ALA A 176 -28.89 11.96 8.25
CA ALA A 176 -27.49 12.26 8.48
C ALA A 176 -26.90 13.09 7.33
N GLU A 177 -25.94 13.97 7.64
CA GLU A 177 -25.19 14.75 6.65
C GLU A 177 -23.72 14.33 6.68
N ALA A 178 -23.11 14.19 5.50
CA ALA A 178 -21.69 13.91 5.33
C ALA A 178 -21.17 14.55 4.05
N THR A 179 -19.89 14.91 4.04
CA THR A 179 -19.20 15.43 2.86
C THR A 179 -18.96 14.35 1.81
N ASP A 180 -18.68 14.72 0.59
CA ASP A 180 -18.37 13.76 -0.48
C ASP A 180 -17.14 12.91 -0.19
N ALA A 181 -16.14 13.46 0.52
CA ALA A 181 -14.96 12.73 0.96
C ALA A 181 -15.30 11.67 2.03
N GLU A 182 -16.13 12.02 3.00
CA GLU A 182 -16.62 11.09 4.02
C GLU A 182 -17.48 10.00 3.41
N LEU A 183 -18.41 10.34 2.50
CA LEU A 183 -19.22 9.36 1.77
C LEU A 183 -18.37 8.41 0.95
N ALA A 184 -17.30 8.89 0.29
CA ALA A 184 -16.38 8.04 -0.45
C ALA A 184 -15.65 7.06 0.49
N SER A 185 -15.20 7.52 1.65
CA SER A 185 -14.57 6.68 2.69
C SER A 185 -15.54 5.61 3.22
N VAL A 186 -16.80 5.97 3.47
CA VAL A 186 -17.85 5.01 3.89
C VAL A 186 -18.09 3.95 2.82
N VAL A 187 -18.22 4.36 1.55
CA VAL A 187 -18.48 3.44 0.44
C VAL A 187 -17.31 2.46 0.28
N GLU A 188 -16.07 2.95 0.36
CA GLU A 188 -14.87 2.13 0.30
C GLU A 188 -14.83 1.12 1.46
N ARG A 189 -15.03 1.57 2.70
CA ARG A 189 -15.00 0.73 3.89
C ARG A 189 -16.13 -0.31 3.93
N CYS A 190 -17.33 0.08 3.51
CA CYS A 190 -18.46 -0.85 3.37
C CYS A 190 -18.41 -1.68 2.09
N GLU A 191 -17.41 -1.52 1.24
CA GLU A 191 -17.32 -2.17 -0.08
C GLU A 191 -18.63 -1.99 -0.91
N GLY A 192 -19.31 -0.87 -0.73
CA GLY A 192 -20.60 -0.59 -1.34
C GLY A 192 -21.78 -1.40 -0.79
N TRP A 193 -21.64 -2.08 0.34
CA TRP A 193 -22.73 -2.82 1.01
C TRP A 193 -23.82 -1.86 1.52
N PRO A 194 -25.06 -1.87 0.96
CA PRO A 194 -26.09 -0.87 1.27
C PRO A 194 -26.46 -0.79 2.75
N THR A 195 -26.66 -1.94 3.42
CA THR A 195 -26.97 -1.94 4.87
C THR A 195 -25.79 -1.43 5.69
N GLY A 196 -24.55 -1.74 5.31
CA GLY A 196 -23.38 -1.17 5.97
C GLY A 196 -23.38 0.36 5.87
N VAL A 197 -23.63 0.91 4.69
CA VAL A 197 -23.73 2.36 4.47
C VAL A 197 -24.90 2.97 5.30
N PHE A 198 -26.03 2.28 5.40
CA PHE A 198 -27.17 2.74 6.21
C PHE A 198 -26.84 2.73 7.72
N LEU A 199 -26.19 1.68 8.22
CA LEU A 199 -25.75 1.60 9.61
C LEU A 199 -24.73 2.70 9.93
N CYS A 200 -23.81 3.01 9.02
CA CYS A 200 -22.93 4.17 9.13
C CYS A 200 -23.72 5.48 9.27
N ALA A 201 -24.74 5.66 8.43
CA ALA A 201 -25.57 6.87 8.48
C ALA A 201 -26.27 7.04 9.84
N LEU A 202 -26.72 5.94 10.46
CA LEU A 202 -27.30 5.97 11.81
C LEU A 202 -26.28 6.40 12.87
N LEU A 203 -25.05 5.87 12.82
CA LEU A 203 -23.98 6.23 13.74
C LEU A 203 -23.59 7.71 13.63
N VAL A 204 -23.47 8.21 12.41
CA VAL A 204 -23.19 9.64 12.16
C VAL A 204 -24.37 10.50 12.67
N GLY A 205 -25.61 10.04 12.50
CA GLY A 205 -26.79 10.71 13.07
C GLY A 205 -26.77 10.78 14.61
N ASP A 206 -26.13 9.82 15.28
CA ASP A 206 -25.94 9.79 16.74
C ASP A 206 -24.68 10.58 17.19
N GLY A 207 -23.93 11.18 16.25
CA GLY A 207 -22.80 12.07 16.53
C GLY A 207 -21.42 11.39 16.55
N GLU A 208 -21.34 10.15 16.09
CA GLU A 208 -20.07 9.45 15.93
C GLU A 208 -19.33 9.89 14.65
N ASP A 209 -17.99 9.78 14.65
CA ASP A 209 -17.17 10.12 13.48
C ASP A 209 -17.26 8.99 12.44
N VAL A 210 -17.43 9.36 11.17
CA VAL A 210 -17.41 8.45 10.01
C VAL A 210 -16.17 7.55 9.99
N SER A 211 -15.02 8.06 10.46
CA SER A 211 -13.75 7.32 10.51
C SER A 211 -13.70 6.22 11.58
N ALA A 212 -14.60 6.27 12.56
CA ALA A 212 -14.63 5.34 13.70
C ALA A 212 -15.40 4.04 13.42
N LEU A 213 -16.07 3.91 12.27
CA LEU A 213 -16.83 2.71 11.93
C LEU A 213 -15.94 1.46 11.89
N ALA A 214 -16.32 0.45 12.65
CA ALA A 214 -15.70 -0.87 12.66
C ALA A 214 -16.76 -1.99 12.61
N GLY A 215 -16.36 -3.19 12.19
CA GLY A 215 -17.26 -4.35 12.14
C GLY A 215 -17.76 -4.80 13.52
N ASP A 216 -17.07 -4.42 14.59
CA ASP A 216 -17.45 -4.63 15.98
C ASP A 216 -18.33 -3.51 16.57
N ASP A 217 -18.65 -2.48 15.76
CA ASP A 217 -19.64 -1.49 16.14
C ASP A 217 -20.99 -2.14 16.49
N ARG A 218 -21.64 -1.63 17.55
CA ARG A 218 -22.83 -2.23 18.13
C ARG A 218 -23.92 -2.55 17.10
N PHE A 219 -24.23 -1.63 16.20
CA PHE A 219 -25.32 -1.82 15.23
C PHE A 219 -24.91 -2.80 14.13
N VAL A 220 -23.65 -2.71 13.67
CA VAL A 220 -23.10 -3.61 12.65
C VAL A 220 -22.97 -5.02 13.24
N ALA A 221 -22.40 -5.14 14.41
CA ALA A 221 -22.22 -6.42 15.09
C ALA A 221 -23.56 -7.11 15.43
N ASP A 222 -24.55 -6.37 15.96
CA ASP A 222 -25.87 -6.91 16.24
C ASP A 222 -26.58 -7.41 14.95
N TYR A 223 -26.45 -6.68 13.85
CA TYR A 223 -27.01 -7.09 12.55
C TYR A 223 -26.30 -8.36 12.02
N LEU A 224 -24.96 -8.35 11.94
CA LEU A 224 -24.19 -9.47 11.42
C LEU A 224 -24.34 -10.73 12.29
N TYR A 225 -24.45 -10.55 13.63
CA TYR A 225 -24.71 -11.67 14.52
C TYR A 225 -26.06 -12.32 14.25
N ARG A 226 -27.15 -11.54 14.22
CA ARG A 226 -28.51 -12.07 14.07
C ARG A 226 -28.81 -12.62 12.69
N GLU A 227 -28.42 -11.90 11.64
CA GLU A 227 -28.76 -12.23 10.26
C GLU A 227 -27.78 -13.24 9.62
N CYS A 228 -26.55 -13.31 10.15
CA CYS A 228 -25.52 -14.11 9.52
C CYS A 228 -25.00 -15.23 10.42
N LEU A 229 -24.51 -14.92 11.64
CA LEU A 229 -23.78 -15.89 12.45
C LEU A 229 -24.70 -16.82 13.26
N ALA A 230 -25.69 -16.27 13.96
CA ALA A 230 -26.55 -17.03 14.89
C ALA A 230 -27.41 -18.10 14.20
N THR A 231 -27.66 -17.97 12.91
CA THR A 231 -28.47 -18.90 12.12
C THR A 231 -27.69 -20.14 11.69
N LEU A 232 -26.34 -20.11 11.81
CA LEU A 232 -25.45 -21.17 11.33
C LEU A 232 -25.22 -22.26 12.39
N PRO A 233 -24.88 -23.49 11.97
CA PRO A 233 -24.44 -24.53 12.88
C PRO A 233 -23.19 -24.09 13.70
N PRO A 234 -23.07 -24.53 14.98
CA PRO A 234 -21.92 -24.16 15.82
C PRO A 234 -20.55 -24.44 15.20
N ALA A 235 -20.41 -25.55 14.46
CA ALA A 235 -19.17 -25.88 13.76
C ALA A 235 -18.82 -24.87 12.66
N THR A 236 -19.82 -24.37 11.94
CA THR A 236 -19.63 -23.34 10.91
C THR A 236 -19.31 -21.98 11.54
N GLN A 237 -19.97 -21.63 12.65
CA GLN A 237 -19.64 -20.43 13.42
C GLN A 237 -18.18 -20.47 13.92
N HIS A 238 -17.72 -21.60 14.44
CA HIS A 238 -16.34 -21.79 14.87
C HIS A 238 -15.36 -21.64 13.69
N PHE A 239 -15.65 -22.29 12.55
CA PHE A 239 -14.85 -22.15 11.33
C PHE A 239 -14.70 -20.68 10.91
N LEU A 240 -15.80 -19.95 10.83
CA LEU A 240 -15.79 -18.52 10.43
C LEU A 240 -14.95 -17.67 11.39
N ARG A 241 -15.13 -17.81 12.70
CA ARG A 241 -14.36 -17.04 13.70
C ARG A 241 -12.87 -17.36 13.61
N CYS A 242 -12.50 -18.64 13.59
CA CYS A 242 -11.09 -19.05 13.62
C CYS A 242 -10.35 -18.74 12.32
N THR A 243 -11.02 -18.79 11.16
CA THR A 243 -10.38 -18.46 9.87
C THR A 243 -10.34 -16.96 9.59
N ALA A 244 -11.05 -16.13 10.37
CA ALA A 244 -11.02 -14.67 10.25
C ALA A 244 -9.63 -14.07 10.53
N VAL A 245 -8.74 -14.78 11.22
CA VAL A 245 -7.32 -14.37 11.40
C VAL A 245 -6.56 -14.28 10.08
N LEU A 246 -7.06 -14.94 9.02
CA LEU A 246 -6.47 -14.92 7.69
C LEU A 246 -7.06 -13.77 6.86
N ASP A 247 -6.21 -13.05 6.11
CA ASP A 247 -6.65 -12.03 5.14
C ASP A 247 -7.18 -12.68 3.86
N GLN A 248 -6.61 -13.81 3.49
CA GLN A 248 -7.01 -14.60 2.34
C GLN A 248 -7.15 -16.06 2.76
N LEU A 249 -8.17 -16.70 2.26
CA LEU A 249 -8.60 -18.04 2.61
C LEU A 249 -8.39 -18.97 1.43
N SER A 250 -7.76 -20.11 1.67
CA SER A 250 -7.78 -21.26 0.76
C SER A 250 -7.96 -22.53 1.59
N ALA A 251 -8.40 -23.61 0.96
CA ALA A 251 -8.61 -24.85 1.70
C ALA A 251 -7.34 -25.29 2.48
N PRO A 252 -6.13 -25.29 1.87
CA PRO A 252 -4.91 -25.72 2.59
C PRO A 252 -4.57 -24.87 3.81
N VAL A 253 -4.66 -23.53 3.71
CA VAL A 253 -4.32 -22.68 4.86
C VAL A 253 -5.39 -22.75 5.95
N CYS A 254 -6.67 -22.85 5.60
CA CYS A 254 -7.74 -23.03 6.59
C CYS A 254 -7.61 -24.37 7.30
N ASP A 255 -7.30 -25.46 6.58
CA ASP A 255 -7.05 -26.79 7.15
C ASP A 255 -5.86 -26.75 8.12
N ALA A 256 -4.77 -26.08 7.76
CA ALA A 256 -3.60 -25.91 8.61
C ALA A 256 -3.92 -25.13 9.90
N VAL A 257 -4.65 -24.01 9.78
CA VAL A 257 -5.01 -23.17 10.92
C VAL A 257 -5.93 -23.90 11.89
N LEU A 258 -6.91 -24.65 11.40
CA LEU A 258 -7.90 -25.35 12.20
C LEU A 258 -7.45 -26.75 12.63
N ASP A 259 -6.34 -27.27 12.07
CA ASP A 259 -5.93 -28.67 12.22
C ASP A 259 -7.05 -29.64 11.74
N ALA A 260 -7.59 -29.38 10.56
CA ALA A 260 -8.73 -30.06 9.94
C ALA A 260 -8.40 -30.48 8.50
N GLN A 261 -9.36 -31.09 7.78
CA GLN A 261 -9.20 -31.50 6.38
C GLN A 261 -10.48 -31.29 5.56
N ASP A 262 -11.42 -30.49 6.07
CA ASP A 262 -12.74 -30.28 5.46
C ASP A 262 -12.97 -28.83 5.02
N ALA A 263 -11.95 -27.96 5.10
CA ALA A 263 -12.09 -26.54 4.80
C ALA A 263 -12.55 -26.28 3.34
N GLY A 264 -12.11 -27.10 2.39
CA GLY A 264 -12.54 -26.97 1.00
C GLY A 264 -14.04 -27.20 0.78
N GLU A 265 -14.65 -28.10 1.55
CA GLU A 265 -16.10 -28.32 1.52
C GLU A 265 -16.83 -27.13 2.18
N ARG A 266 -16.38 -26.72 3.36
CA ARG A 266 -16.95 -25.59 4.09
C ARG A 266 -16.87 -24.27 3.32
N LEU A 267 -15.74 -23.96 2.65
CA LEU A 267 -15.62 -22.75 1.83
C LEU A 267 -16.63 -22.75 0.68
N ARG A 268 -16.86 -23.90 0.03
CA ARG A 268 -17.88 -24.03 -1.02
C ARG A 268 -19.30 -23.86 -0.48
N GLU A 269 -19.59 -24.43 0.69
CA GLU A 269 -20.88 -24.24 1.36
C GLU A 269 -21.12 -22.76 1.70
N LEU A 270 -20.13 -22.07 2.29
CA LEU A 270 -20.21 -20.65 2.63
C LEU A 270 -20.39 -19.77 1.40
N GLU A 271 -19.67 -20.05 0.31
CA GLU A 271 -19.85 -19.34 -0.96
C GLU A 271 -21.27 -19.54 -1.51
N THR A 272 -21.73 -20.79 -1.52
CA THR A 272 -23.08 -21.13 -1.97
C THR A 272 -24.15 -20.46 -1.11
N ALA A 273 -23.92 -20.36 0.20
CA ALA A 273 -24.80 -19.67 1.13
C ALA A 273 -24.74 -18.13 1.05
N GLY A 274 -23.85 -17.57 0.24
CA GLY A 274 -23.72 -16.11 0.07
C GLY A 274 -23.32 -15.38 1.36
N LEU A 275 -22.44 -15.98 2.19
CA LEU A 275 -22.08 -15.49 3.51
C LEU A 275 -20.85 -14.56 3.47
N PHE A 276 -20.93 -13.43 2.76
CA PHE A 276 -19.86 -12.42 2.72
C PHE A 276 -18.47 -12.96 2.35
N LEU A 277 -18.41 -14.08 1.61
CA LEU A 277 -17.21 -14.68 1.08
C LEU A 277 -17.02 -14.22 -0.37
N VAL A 278 -15.92 -13.53 -0.65
CA VAL A 278 -15.60 -12.96 -1.96
C VAL A 278 -14.52 -13.81 -2.62
N PRO A 279 -14.76 -14.41 -3.79
CA PRO A 279 -13.71 -15.12 -4.52
C PRO A 279 -12.66 -14.14 -5.06
N LEU A 280 -11.38 -14.49 -4.98
CA LEU A 280 -10.26 -13.68 -5.45
C LEU A 280 -9.74 -14.14 -6.82
N ASP A 281 -10.12 -15.34 -7.25
CA ASP A 281 -9.73 -15.90 -8.55
C ASP A 281 -10.91 -16.62 -9.25
N HIS A 282 -10.79 -16.80 -10.56
CA HIS A 282 -11.80 -17.47 -11.38
C HIS A 282 -11.92 -18.98 -11.10
N HIS A 283 -10.90 -19.59 -10.50
CA HIS A 283 -10.88 -21.01 -10.14
C HIS A 283 -11.46 -21.29 -8.76
N ARG A 284 -11.81 -20.22 -8.03
CA ARG A 284 -12.33 -20.31 -6.66
C ARG A 284 -11.40 -21.07 -5.72
N GLY A 285 -10.11 -20.86 -5.91
CA GLY A 285 -9.05 -21.41 -5.05
C GLY A 285 -8.77 -20.52 -3.84
N TRP A 286 -8.96 -19.20 -4.01
CA TRP A 286 -8.73 -18.19 -3.00
C TRP A 286 -9.96 -17.33 -2.77
N PHE A 287 -10.22 -17.02 -1.51
CA PHE A 287 -11.33 -16.19 -1.05
C PHE A 287 -10.84 -15.16 -0.03
N ARG A 288 -11.67 -14.18 0.25
CA ARG A 288 -11.57 -13.32 1.43
C ARG A 288 -12.96 -13.09 2.02
N TYR A 289 -12.99 -12.75 3.28
CA TYR A 289 -14.22 -12.20 3.85
C TYR A 289 -14.40 -10.74 3.42
N HIS A 290 -15.65 -10.27 3.38
CA HIS A 290 -15.96 -8.84 3.33
C HIS A 290 -15.35 -8.15 4.55
N ALA A 291 -14.77 -6.96 4.39
CA ALA A 291 -13.97 -6.31 5.43
C ALA A 291 -14.69 -6.20 6.78
N LEU A 292 -15.89 -5.60 6.82
CA LEU A 292 -16.68 -5.45 8.05
C LEU A 292 -17.09 -6.80 8.67
N PHE A 293 -17.36 -7.80 7.85
CA PHE A 293 -17.69 -9.14 8.35
C PHE A 293 -16.49 -9.81 8.99
N ARG A 294 -15.30 -9.65 8.42
CA ARG A 294 -14.05 -10.14 9.01
C ARG A 294 -13.76 -9.46 10.35
N GLU A 295 -13.88 -8.14 10.42
CA GLU A 295 -13.69 -7.36 11.66
C GLU A 295 -14.66 -7.84 12.76
N PHE A 296 -15.94 -8.04 12.41
CA PHE A 296 -16.93 -8.62 13.31
C PHE A 296 -16.53 -10.02 13.79
N LEU A 297 -16.10 -10.90 12.89
CA LEU A 297 -15.68 -12.26 13.25
C LEU A 297 -14.45 -12.27 14.15
N LEU A 298 -13.48 -11.37 13.94
CA LEU A 298 -12.31 -11.21 14.80
C LEU A 298 -12.70 -10.73 16.20
N ALA A 299 -13.63 -9.79 16.32
CA ALA A 299 -14.16 -9.35 17.61
C ALA A 299 -14.88 -10.52 18.32
N GLU A 300 -15.69 -11.29 17.61
CA GLU A 300 -16.35 -12.49 18.15
C GLU A 300 -15.37 -13.58 18.55
N LEU A 301 -14.30 -13.81 17.78
CA LEU A 301 -13.21 -14.72 18.15
C LEU A 301 -12.57 -14.29 19.48
N GLY A 302 -12.23 -13.02 19.60
CA GLY A 302 -11.67 -12.44 20.83
C GLY A 302 -12.62 -12.57 22.04
N ARG A 303 -13.93 -12.50 21.83
CA ARG A 303 -14.94 -12.62 22.89
C ARG A 303 -15.18 -14.07 23.33
N VAL A 304 -15.25 -14.99 22.36
CA VAL A 304 -15.68 -16.39 22.61
C VAL A 304 -14.48 -17.34 22.81
N GLU A 305 -13.40 -17.13 22.05
CA GLU A 305 -12.29 -18.09 21.93
C GLU A 305 -10.92 -17.37 22.00
N ASN A 306 -10.79 -16.32 22.79
CA ASN A 306 -9.59 -15.48 22.89
C ASN A 306 -8.30 -16.29 23.11
N GLY A 307 -8.36 -17.38 23.89
CA GLY A 307 -7.20 -18.25 24.15
C GLY A 307 -6.65 -18.97 22.91
N LEU A 308 -7.42 -19.07 21.83
CA LEU A 308 -6.99 -19.71 20.57
C LEU A 308 -6.22 -18.77 19.64
N VAL A 309 -6.42 -17.46 19.73
CA VAL A 309 -5.87 -16.46 18.79
C VAL A 309 -4.37 -16.65 18.55
N PRO A 310 -3.50 -16.74 19.57
CA PRO A 310 -2.07 -16.95 19.33
C PRO A 310 -1.77 -18.27 18.62
N THR A 311 -2.50 -19.33 18.94
CA THR A 311 -2.31 -20.65 18.32
C THR A 311 -2.70 -20.66 16.85
N LEU A 312 -3.81 -19.99 16.49
CA LEU A 312 -4.26 -19.85 15.11
C LEU A 312 -3.21 -19.10 14.27
N HIS A 313 -2.69 -17.99 14.81
CA HIS A 313 -1.64 -17.23 14.13
C HIS A 313 -0.33 -18.03 13.99
N ARG A 314 0.11 -18.81 15.02
CA ARG A 314 1.29 -19.68 14.89
C ARG A 314 1.12 -20.73 13.80
N ARG A 315 -0.05 -21.37 13.72
CA ARG A 315 -0.34 -22.34 12.67
C ARG A 315 -0.37 -21.70 11.28
N ALA A 316 -0.95 -20.53 11.16
CA ALA A 316 -0.91 -19.74 9.92
C ALA A 316 0.52 -19.40 9.53
N ALA A 317 1.34 -18.89 10.46
CA ALA A 317 2.74 -18.59 10.24
C ALA A 317 3.53 -19.81 9.75
N ALA A 318 3.39 -20.95 10.42
CA ALA A 318 4.05 -22.18 10.04
C ALA A 318 3.67 -22.64 8.62
N TRP A 319 2.39 -22.52 8.26
CA TRP A 319 1.92 -22.83 6.91
C TRP A 319 2.53 -21.89 5.87
N PHE A 320 2.51 -20.57 6.11
CA PHE A 320 3.05 -19.57 5.19
C PHE A 320 4.56 -19.69 4.99
N VAL A 321 5.32 -20.08 6.03
CA VAL A 321 6.75 -20.43 5.89
C VAL A 321 6.90 -21.63 4.95
N GLY A 322 6.10 -22.68 5.14
CA GLY A 322 6.15 -23.90 4.33
C GLY A 322 5.77 -23.66 2.86
N ASP A 323 4.92 -22.68 2.60
CA ASP A 323 4.45 -22.31 1.24
C ASP A 323 5.32 -21.22 0.58
N GLY A 324 6.41 -20.81 1.25
CA GLY A 324 7.35 -19.78 0.72
C GLY A 324 6.84 -18.33 0.82
N LEU A 325 5.75 -18.08 1.57
CA LEU A 325 5.15 -16.77 1.76
C LEU A 325 5.59 -16.14 3.09
N ALA A 326 6.91 -16.09 3.32
CA ALA A 326 7.51 -15.73 4.59
C ALA A 326 7.14 -14.32 5.10
N ALA A 327 6.86 -13.35 4.22
CA ALA A 327 6.39 -12.02 4.62
C ALA A 327 5.03 -12.09 5.34
N ARG A 328 4.11 -12.95 4.91
CA ARG A 328 2.83 -13.18 5.60
C ARG A 328 3.03 -13.92 6.93
N ALA A 329 3.96 -14.87 6.96
CA ALA A 329 4.31 -15.58 8.19
C ALA A 329 4.77 -14.60 9.28
N LEU A 330 5.59 -13.60 8.92
CA LEU A 330 6.05 -12.56 9.84
C LEU A 330 4.89 -11.79 10.49
N GLU A 331 3.90 -11.38 9.70
CA GLU A 331 2.71 -10.69 10.21
C GLU A 331 1.93 -11.56 11.21
N HIS A 332 1.82 -12.85 10.93
CA HIS A 332 1.17 -13.79 11.84
C HIS A 332 1.98 -14.07 13.11
N LEU A 333 3.31 -14.14 13.05
CA LEU A 333 4.16 -14.25 14.25
C LEU A 333 4.00 -13.05 15.17
N LEU A 334 4.00 -11.84 14.59
CA LEU A 334 3.75 -10.60 15.34
C LEU A 334 2.37 -10.59 15.99
N ALA A 335 1.33 -11.02 15.27
CA ALA A 335 -0.02 -11.12 15.80
C ALA A 335 -0.18 -12.22 16.87
N ALA A 336 0.64 -13.28 16.83
CA ALA A 336 0.73 -14.30 17.87
C ALA A 336 1.43 -13.82 19.15
N GLY A 337 2.19 -12.73 19.07
CA GLY A 337 3.05 -12.24 20.14
C GLY A 337 4.41 -12.97 20.20
N ASP A 338 4.76 -13.74 19.19
CA ASP A 338 6.03 -14.47 19.09
C ASP A 338 7.12 -13.57 18.50
N VAL A 339 7.46 -12.53 19.25
CA VAL A 339 8.31 -11.41 18.77
C VAL A 339 9.73 -11.88 18.46
N ASP A 340 10.27 -12.86 19.20
CA ASP A 340 11.62 -13.37 18.97
C ASP A 340 11.72 -14.10 17.62
N ASP A 341 10.75 -14.99 17.32
CA ASP A 341 10.68 -15.69 16.04
C ASP A 341 10.41 -14.69 14.88
N ALA A 342 9.58 -13.69 15.13
CA ALA A 342 9.33 -12.62 14.17
C ALA A 342 10.60 -11.82 13.89
N ALA A 343 11.44 -11.53 14.90
CA ALA A 343 12.69 -10.84 14.73
C ALA A 343 13.70 -11.63 13.88
N LEU A 344 13.80 -12.93 14.11
CA LEU A 344 14.65 -13.83 13.32
C LEU A 344 14.19 -13.87 11.85
N LEU A 345 12.90 -14.07 11.62
CA LEU A 345 12.35 -14.10 10.27
C LEU A 345 12.47 -12.74 9.57
N ALA A 346 12.26 -11.63 10.30
CA ALA A 346 12.48 -10.29 9.78
C ALA A 346 13.93 -10.06 9.37
N ALA A 347 14.91 -10.58 10.12
CA ALA A 347 16.32 -10.46 9.78
C ALA A 347 16.67 -11.20 8.47
N GLU A 348 16.05 -12.34 8.22
CA GLU A 348 16.25 -13.11 6.97
C GLU A 348 15.62 -12.39 5.75
N LEU A 349 14.43 -11.80 5.94
CA LEU A 349 13.66 -11.19 4.86
C LEU A 349 14.08 -9.75 4.55
N ALA A 350 14.62 -9.03 5.55
CA ALA A 350 14.78 -7.57 5.46
C ALA A 350 15.76 -7.15 4.37
N LEU A 351 16.89 -7.85 4.22
CA LEU A 351 17.88 -7.48 3.21
C LEU A 351 17.40 -7.71 1.78
N PRO A 352 16.85 -8.88 1.38
CA PRO A 352 16.26 -9.05 0.06
C PRO A 352 15.15 -8.03 -0.23
N THR A 353 14.24 -7.82 0.73
CA THR A 353 13.13 -6.86 0.59
C THR A 353 13.63 -5.42 0.41
N TYR A 354 14.70 -5.04 1.13
CA TYR A 354 15.33 -3.75 0.96
C TYR A 354 15.96 -3.61 -0.44
N GLN A 355 16.68 -4.65 -0.92
CA GLN A 355 17.31 -4.66 -2.24
C GLN A 355 16.30 -4.57 -3.40
N GLU A 356 15.07 -5.02 -3.19
CA GLU A 356 13.95 -4.85 -4.12
C GLU A 356 13.33 -3.43 -4.09
N GLY A 357 13.87 -2.52 -3.29
CA GLY A 357 13.35 -1.15 -3.17
C GLY A 357 12.19 -0.99 -2.18
N GLN A 358 11.87 -2.01 -1.38
CA GLN A 358 10.71 -2.00 -0.48
C GLN A 358 11.07 -1.53 0.95
N VAL A 359 11.81 -0.43 1.07
CA VAL A 359 12.29 0.08 2.37
C VAL A 359 11.17 0.40 3.36
N ALA A 360 10.00 0.79 2.86
CA ALA A 360 8.83 1.07 3.70
C ALA A 360 8.31 -0.21 4.39
N VAL A 361 8.39 -1.37 3.71
CA VAL A 361 8.03 -2.68 4.27
C VAL A 361 8.96 -3.05 5.40
N VAL A 362 10.27 -2.97 5.16
CA VAL A 362 11.31 -3.22 6.19
C VAL A 362 11.12 -2.29 7.39
N SER A 363 10.82 -1.00 7.15
CA SER A 363 10.58 -0.03 8.23
C SER A 363 9.37 -0.40 9.09
N ARG A 364 8.28 -0.89 8.49
CA ARG A 364 7.09 -1.38 9.22
C ARG A 364 7.42 -2.62 10.06
N TRP A 365 8.18 -3.56 9.52
CA TRP A 365 8.59 -4.75 10.26
C TRP A 365 9.43 -4.40 11.48
N LEU A 366 10.44 -3.56 11.33
CA LEU A 366 11.26 -3.08 12.44
C LEU A 366 10.42 -2.36 13.51
N ALA A 367 9.49 -1.50 13.09
CA ALA A 367 8.59 -0.81 14.01
C ALA A 367 7.67 -1.79 14.77
N ALA A 368 7.17 -2.83 14.09
CA ALA A 368 6.28 -3.82 14.67
C ALA A 368 6.99 -4.79 15.62
N VAL A 369 8.22 -5.20 15.29
CA VAL A 369 9.07 -6.03 16.16
C VAL A 369 9.47 -5.27 17.43
N GLY A 370 9.77 -3.99 17.31
CA GLY A 370 10.10 -3.10 18.42
C GLY A 370 11.55 -3.17 18.87
N ASP A 371 11.98 -2.08 19.52
CA ASP A 371 13.39 -1.84 19.87
C ASP A 371 14.02 -2.95 20.74
N ALA A 372 13.30 -3.50 21.70
CA ALA A 372 13.82 -4.51 22.62
C ALA A 372 14.20 -5.83 21.88
N ALA A 373 13.36 -6.27 20.95
CA ALA A 373 13.63 -7.47 20.18
C ALA A 373 14.71 -7.23 19.11
N ILE A 374 14.76 -6.03 18.51
CA ILE A 374 15.85 -5.65 17.61
C ILE A 374 17.19 -5.68 18.36
N GLU A 375 17.25 -5.16 19.59
CA GLU A 375 18.48 -5.16 20.41
C GLU A 375 18.90 -6.58 20.80
N ALA A 376 17.95 -7.49 21.00
CA ALA A 376 18.19 -8.91 21.31
C ALA A 376 18.59 -9.73 20.07
N CYS A 377 18.32 -9.26 18.84
CA CYS A 377 18.59 -9.95 17.58
C CYS A 377 19.70 -9.24 16.78
N PRO A 378 20.99 -9.65 16.90
CA PRO A 378 22.10 -8.95 16.26
C PRO A 378 21.97 -8.78 14.74
N PRO A 379 21.53 -9.78 13.95
CA PRO A 379 21.32 -9.58 12.53
C PRO A 379 20.30 -8.49 12.22
N LEU A 380 19.21 -8.40 13.00
CA LEU A 380 18.18 -7.38 12.81
C LEU A 380 18.67 -5.98 13.23
N ALA A 381 19.51 -5.89 14.28
CA ALA A 381 20.15 -4.65 14.69
C ALA A 381 21.10 -4.09 13.60
N ILE A 382 21.81 -4.98 12.88
CA ILE A 382 22.63 -4.61 11.72
C ILE A 382 21.76 -4.01 10.61
N ILE A 383 20.65 -4.66 10.26
CA ILE A 383 19.69 -4.16 9.27
C ILE A 383 19.11 -2.80 9.70
N ALA A 384 18.70 -2.67 10.96
CA ALA A 384 18.17 -1.41 11.51
C ALA A 384 19.20 -0.28 11.41
N THR A 385 20.49 -0.59 11.64
CA THR A 385 21.60 0.36 11.49
C THR A 385 21.72 0.82 10.04
N TRP A 386 21.85 -0.11 9.09
CA TRP A 386 22.01 0.23 7.67
C TRP A 386 20.82 0.99 7.11
N ARG A 387 19.59 0.57 7.44
CA ARG A 387 18.39 1.32 7.06
C ARG A 387 18.46 2.78 7.56
N ALA A 388 18.80 2.98 8.83
CA ALA A 388 18.85 4.33 9.41
C ALA A 388 19.99 5.17 8.80
N LEU A 389 21.15 4.57 8.50
CA LEU A 389 22.27 5.20 7.81
C LEU A 389 21.85 5.70 6.42
N LEU A 390 21.20 4.84 5.63
CA LEU A 390 20.83 5.12 4.23
C LEU A 390 19.66 6.10 4.11
N LEU A 391 18.76 6.12 5.11
CA LEU A 391 17.67 7.10 5.18
C LEU A 391 18.09 8.44 5.83
N GLY A 392 19.34 8.54 6.32
CA GLY A 392 19.86 9.75 6.95
C GLY A 392 19.27 10.04 8.34
N GLU A 393 18.70 9.04 9.00
CA GLU A 393 18.13 9.14 10.36
C GLU A 393 19.25 9.13 11.42
N SER A 394 20.04 10.20 11.48
CA SER A 394 21.30 10.23 12.23
C SER A 394 21.21 9.77 13.68
N PRO A 395 20.25 10.22 14.52
CA PRO A 395 20.18 9.75 15.92
C PRO A 395 19.85 8.26 16.01
N THR A 396 19.00 7.75 15.14
CA THR A 396 18.63 6.34 15.07
C THR A 396 19.80 5.48 14.62
N ALA A 397 20.54 5.94 13.60
CA ALA A 397 21.73 5.27 13.08
C ALA A 397 22.84 5.16 14.14
N GLU A 398 23.16 6.26 14.83
CA GLU A 398 24.15 6.29 15.90
C GLU A 398 23.75 5.37 17.07
N ARG A 399 22.46 5.35 17.44
CA ARG A 399 21.94 4.46 18.48
C ARG A 399 22.14 2.99 18.12
N TRP A 400 21.69 2.59 16.93
CA TRP A 400 21.80 1.19 16.50
C TRP A 400 23.24 0.76 16.24
N ALA A 401 24.07 1.63 15.67
CA ALA A 401 25.50 1.37 15.52
C ALA A 401 26.18 1.11 16.89
N ALA A 402 25.79 1.87 17.92
CA ALA A 402 26.29 1.65 19.29
C ALA A 402 25.78 0.32 19.90
N VAL A 403 24.56 -0.11 19.57
CA VAL A 403 24.04 -1.45 19.96
C VAL A 403 24.88 -2.53 19.30
N VAL A 404 25.03 -2.50 17.97
CA VAL A 404 25.83 -3.48 17.22
C VAL A 404 27.28 -3.52 17.72
N ALA A 405 27.91 -2.37 18.01
CA ALA A 405 29.27 -2.31 18.50
C ALA A 405 29.46 -2.97 19.89
N ARG A 406 28.43 -2.99 20.73
CA ARG A 406 28.46 -3.60 22.08
C ARG A 406 28.02 -5.05 22.11
N THR A 407 27.48 -5.56 20.99
CA THR A 407 26.99 -6.94 20.92
C THR A 407 28.15 -7.93 21.15
N ASP A 408 27.98 -8.80 22.12
CA ASP A 408 28.93 -9.88 22.45
C ASP A 408 28.47 -11.19 21.82
N ALA A 409 29.33 -11.79 21.02
CA ALA A 409 29.10 -13.07 20.38
C ALA A 409 29.90 -14.22 21.02
N SER A 410 30.33 -14.09 22.28
CA SER A 410 31.19 -15.07 22.95
C SER A 410 30.58 -16.49 23.02
N GLY A 411 29.24 -16.59 22.98
CA GLY A 411 28.51 -17.87 22.95
C GLY A 411 28.14 -18.38 21.54
N ALA A 412 28.40 -17.61 20.49
CA ALA A 412 28.04 -17.94 19.12
C ALA A 412 29.06 -18.87 18.43
N SER A 413 28.71 -19.45 17.29
CA SER A 413 29.64 -20.19 16.44
C SER A 413 30.81 -19.33 15.98
N ALA A 414 31.91 -19.93 15.52
CA ALA A 414 33.04 -19.18 14.99
C ALA A 414 32.67 -18.39 13.72
N GLU A 415 31.75 -18.93 12.93
CA GLU A 415 31.22 -18.31 11.71
C GLU A 415 30.36 -17.10 12.04
N ASP A 416 29.41 -17.21 12.97
CA ASP A 416 28.54 -16.12 13.41
C ASP A 416 29.33 -14.97 14.05
N ARG A 417 30.36 -15.32 14.85
CA ARG A 417 31.26 -14.30 15.42
C ARG A 417 31.98 -13.51 14.34
N LEU A 418 32.49 -14.20 13.32
CA LEU A 418 33.21 -13.56 12.22
C LEU A 418 32.27 -12.68 11.38
N ALA A 419 31.04 -13.16 11.11
CA ALA A 419 30.02 -12.39 10.41
C ALA A 419 29.63 -11.13 11.19
N LEU A 420 29.44 -11.24 12.51
CA LEU A 420 29.17 -10.05 13.35
C LEU A 420 30.35 -9.09 13.36
N GLU A 421 31.59 -9.59 13.49
CA GLU A 421 32.80 -8.72 13.44
C GLU A 421 32.91 -8.02 12.09
N SER A 422 32.65 -8.70 10.98
CA SER A 422 32.62 -8.09 9.64
C SER A 422 31.58 -6.98 9.57
N ALA A 423 30.37 -7.21 10.01
CA ALA A 423 29.30 -6.20 10.02
C ALA A 423 29.63 -4.99 10.90
N GLN A 424 30.20 -5.21 12.11
CA GLN A 424 30.67 -4.15 13.00
C GLN A 424 31.74 -3.28 12.31
N ARG A 425 32.69 -3.91 11.62
CA ARG A 425 33.76 -3.22 10.89
C ARG A 425 33.21 -2.46 9.66
N GLN A 426 32.27 -3.03 8.92
CA GLN A 426 31.60 -2.33 7.81
C GLN A 426 30.90 -1.05 8.28
N ILE A 427 30.13 -1.12 9.39
CA ILE A 427 29.44 0.05 9.95
C ILE A 427 30.45 1.10 10.39
N ARG A 428 31.55 0.72 11.06
CA ARG A 428 32.60 1.67 11.46
C ARG A 428 33.31 2.31 10.27
N ALA A 429 33.62 1.52 9.24
CA ALA A 429 34.21 2.04 7.99
C ALA A 429 33.29 3.06 7.33
N ALA A 430 31.97 2.76 7.24
CA ALA A 430 30.96 3.63 6.65
C ALA A 430 30.82 4.96 7.41
N MET A 431 30.79 4.92 8.74
CA MET A 431 30.68 6.11 9.61
C MET A 431 31.97 6.89 9.72
N CYS A 432 33.11 6.27 9.43
CA CYS A 432 34.46 6.87 9.39
C CYS A 432 34.78 7.75 10.62
N GLU A 433 34.45 7.29 11.84
CA GLU A 433 34.63 8.08 13.07
C GLU A 433 36.08 8.23 13.48
N HIS A 434 36.91 7.23 13.16
CA HIS A 434 38.29 7.14 13.56
C HIS A 434 39.27 7.48 12.43
N GLY A 435 38.77 8.07 11.35
CA GLY A 435 39.57 8.54 10.22
C GLY A 435 39.86 7.49 9.14
N PRO A 436 40.54 7.91 8.06
CA PRO A 436 40.70 7.11 6.82
C PRO A 436 41.45 5.81 7.01
N ASP A 437 42.56 5.82 7.79
CA ASP A 437 43.41 4.63 8.00
C ASP A 437 42.66 3.54 8.76
N ALA A 438 41.83 3.91 9.76
CA ALA A 438 40.99 2.97 10.48
C ALA A 438 39.86 2.43 9.59
N ALA A 439 39.23 3.30 8.80
CA ALA A 439 38.21 2.89 7.85
C ALA A 439 38.76 1.92 6.79
N LEU A 440 39.99 2.16 6.30
CA LEU A 440 40.66 1.27 5.35
C LEU A 440 40.98 -0.10 5.97
N ALA A 441 41.45 -0.12 7.22
CA ALA A 441 41.73 -1.38 7.92
C ALA A 441 40.45 -2.18 8.15
N ASP A 442 39.35 -1.52 8.55
CA ASP A 442 38.06 -2.15 8.77
C ASP A 442 37.45 -2.67 7.47
N ALA A 443 37.47 -1.89 6.37
CA ALA A 443 36.98 -2.30 5.07
C ALA A 443 37.78 -3.47 4.46
N ARG A 444 39.13 -3.47 4.62
CA ARG A 444 39.96 -4.61 4.21
C ARG A 444 39.61 -5.89 4.94
N PHE A 445 39.45 -5.82 6.23
CA PHE A 445 39.05 -6.96 7.04
C PHE A 445 37.68 -7.51 6.54
N ALA A 446 36.69 -6.64 6.29
CA ALA A 446 35.39 -7.05 5.80
C ALA A 446 35.50 -7.78 4.44
N VAL A 447 36.25 -7.23 3.48
CA VAL A 447 36.43 -7.87 2.15
C VAL A 447 37.15 -9.22 2.26
N GLU A 448 38.11 -9.36 3.16
CA GLU A 448 38.86 -10.61 3.40
C GLU A 448 37.98 -11.72 3.99
N HIS A 449 36.94 -11.35 4.77
CA HIS A 449 36.11 -12.31 5.50
C HIS A 449 34.70 -12.47 4.95
N GLU A 450 34.26 -11.58 4.05
CA GLU A 450 33.00 -11.77 3.31
C GLU A 450 33.21 -12.71 2.13
N PRO A 451 32.62 -13.91 2.11
CA PRO A 451 32.75 -14.83 0.98
C PRO A 451 32.09 -14.27 -0.30
N ALA A 452 32.46 -14.81 -1.45
CA ALA A 452 31.96 -14.30 -2.75
C ALA A 452 30.44 -14.34 -2.93
N TRP A 453 29.77 -15.22 -2.18
CA TRP A 453 28.31 -15.35 -2.18
C TRP A 453 27.60 -14.50 -1.12
N SER A 454 28.35 -13.85 -0.24
CA SER A 454 27.75 -13.03 0.83
C SER A 454 26.99 -11.84 0.24
N PRO A 455 25.76 -11.59 0.70
CA PRO A 455 24.98 -10.44 0.28
C PRO A 455 25.53 -9.08 0.78
N TRP A 456 26.61 -9.11 1.58
CA TRP A 456 27.30 -7.94 2.13
C TRP A 456 28.63 -7.64 1.44
N ARG A 457 29.08 -8.52 0.52
CA ARG A 457 30.39 -8.40 -0.11
C ARG A 457 30.53 -7.17 -1.01
N ASP A 458 29.52 -6.86 -1.79
CA ASP A 458 29.51 -5.69 -2.65
C ASP A 458 29.62 -4.39 -1.84
N GLN A 459 28.92 -4.34 -0.70
CA GLN A 459 29.01 -3.23 0.25
C GLN A 459 30.41 -3.11 0.86
N ALA A 460 31.01 -4.23 1.31
CA ALA A 460 32.38 -4.23 1.83
C ALA A 460 33.38 -3.71 0.78
N LEU A 461 33.24 -4.13 -0.49
CA LEU A 461 34.05 -3.65 -1.61
C LEU A 461 33.84 -2.15 -1.88
N HIS A 462 32.61 -1.65 -1.84
CA HIS A 462 32.34 -0.22 -1.98
C HIS A 462 32.97 0.60 -0.87
N LEU A 463 32.89 0.12 0.39
CA LEU A 463 33.54 0.76 1.54
C LEU A 463 35.05 0.75 1.41
N LEU A 464 35.63 -0.33 0.88
CA LEU A 464 37.05 -0.41 0.59
C LEU A 464 37.48 0.65 -0.45
N GLY A 465 36.70 0.80 -1.52
CA GLY A 465 36.92 1.84 -2.53
C GLY A 465 36.84 3.25 -1.94
N SER A 466 35.84 3.49 -1.10
CA SER A 466 35.65 4.77 -0.39
C SER A 466 36.83 5.09 0.51
N ALA A 467 37.30 4.11 1.30
CA ALA A 467 38.44 4.27 2.19
C ALA A 467 39.76 4.50 1.42
N HIS A 468 39.98 3.82 0.28
CA HIS A 468 41.12 4.08 -0.60
C HIS A 468 41.10 5.52 -1.14
N LEU A 469 39.94 6.07 -1.52
CA LEU A 469 39.85 7.49 -1.91
C LEU A 469 40.21 8.44 -0.75
N LEU A 470 39.76 8.14 0.45
CA LEU A 470 40.06 8.98 1.63
C LEU A 470 41.55 9.04 1.95
N VAL A 471 42.31 7.93 1.75
CA VAL A 471 43.76 7.91 1.90
C VAL A 471 44.54 8.39 0.67
N GLY A 472 43.84 8.62 -0.47
CA GLY A 472 44.39 9.16 -1.70
C GLY A 472 44.87 8.13 -2.73
N ASP A 473 44.58 6.85 -2.53
CA ASP A 473 44.86 5.77 -3.50
C ASP A 473 43.73 5.60 -4.51
N VAL A 474 43.78 6.45 -5.54
CA VAL A 474 42.70 6.52 -6.56
C VAL A 474 42.61 5.24 -7.42
N ASP A 475 43.75 4.59 -7.70
CA ASP A 475 43.76 3.40 -8.57
C ASP A 475 43.20 2.18 -7.84
N ALA A 476 43.55 1.99 -6.57
CA ALA A 476 42.97 0.96 -5.73
C ALA A 476 41.45 1.21 -5.50
N ALA A 477 41.07 2.47 -5.31
CA ALA A 477 39.65 2.84 -5.19
C ALA A 477 38.84 2.48 -6.46
N ARG A 478 39.36 2.80 -7.62
CA ARG A 478 38.73 2.48 -8.92
C ARG A 478 38.53 0.98 -9.09
N THR A 479 39.55 0.19 -8.75
CA THR A 479 39.47 -1.27 -8.79
C THR A 479 38.40 -1.80 -7.86
N ALA A 480 38.36 -1.35 -6.62
CA ALA A 480 37.39 -1.77 -5.63
C ALA A 480 35.94 -1.38 -6.00
N PHE A 481 35.71 -0.17 -6.53
CA PHE A 481 34.38 0.23 -7.02
C PHE A 481 33.92 -0.58 -8.22
N ALA A 482 34.82 -0.93 -9.15
CA ALA A 482 34.50 -1.78 -10.30
C ALA A 482 34.09 -3.21 -9.85
N GLU A 483 34.84 -3.77 -8.89
CA GLU A 483 34.52 -5.06 -8.28
C GLU A 483 33.21 -4.99 -7.50
N ALA A 484 32.95 -3.91 -6.76
CA ALA A 484 31.72 -3.69 -6.02
C ALA A 484 30.50 -3.67 -6.95
N SER A 485 30.55 -2.87 -8.03
CA SER A 485 29.48 -2.76 -9.01
C SER A 485 29.21 -4.11 -9.71
N ALA A 486 30.27 -4.85 -10.08
CA ALA A 486 30.12 -6.17 -10.70
C ALA A 486 29.51 -7.20 -9.74
N CYS A 487 29.96 -7.21 -8.48
CA CYS A 487 29.42 -8.07 -7.42
C CYS A 487 27.95 -7.74 -7.15
N ALA A 488 27.63 -6.46 -6.99
CA ALA A 488 26.27 -5.97 -6.76
C ALA A 488 25.30 -6.36 -7.89
N ALA A 489 25.73 -6.22 -9.14
CA ALA A 489 24.95 -6.63 -10.30
C ALA A 489 24.67 -8.15 -10.30
N ALA A 490 25.65 -8.97 -9.90
CA ALA A 490 25.48 -10.42 -9.79
C ALA A 490 24.55 -10.83 -8.64
N LEU A 491 24.50 -10.06 -7.54
CA LEU A 491 23.66 -10.29 -6.38
C LEU A 491 22.28 -9.62 -6.49
N GLY A 492 22.04 -8.76 -7.48
CA GLY A 492 20.81 -8.00 -7.63
C GLY A 492 20.67 -6.79 -6.69
N ASN A 493 21.79 -6.34 -6.08
CA ASN A 493 21.79 -5.19 -5.17
C ASN A 493 21.89 -3.86 -5.93
N THR A 494 20.75 -3.25 -6.20
CA THR A 494 20.64 -2.00 -6.96
C THR A 494 21.34 -0.82 -6.27
N ASP A 495 21.26 -0.70 -4.94
CA ASP A 495 21.93 0.38 -4.18
C ASP A 495 23.44 0.41 -4.41
N SER A 496 24.09 -0.73 -4.29
CA SER A 496 25.54 -0.82 -4.50
C SER A 496 25.94 -0.61 -5.98
N VAL A 497 25.08 -1.01 -6.93
CA VAL A 497 25.30 -0.64 -8.35
C VAL A 497 25.24 0.86 -8.52
N LEU A 498 24.23 1.55 -7.96
CA LEU A 498 24.11 3.01 -8.02
C LEU A 498 25.34 3.73 -7.47
N LEU A 499 25.80 3.31 -6.30
CA LEU A 499 26.95 3.91 -5.62
C LEU A 499 28.26 3.64 -6.39
N GLY A 500 28.51 2.39 -6.74
CA GLY A 500 29.74 2.00 -7.47
C GLY A 500 29.86 2.69 -8.84
N GLU A 501 28.79 2.67 -9.63
CA GLU A 501 28.75 3.32 -10.93
C GLU A 501 28.86 4.86 -10.82
N ALA A 502 28.25 5.47 -9.81
CA ALA A 502 28.38 6.90 -9.57
C ALA A 502 29.80 7.33 -9.18
N ASP A 503 30.48 6.55 -8.34
CA ASP A 503 31.87 6.84 -7.97
C ASP A 503 32.83 6.60 -9.15
N LEU A 504 32.62 5.55 -9.96
CA LEU A 504 33.38 5.33 -11.20
C LEU A 504 33.15 6.46 -12.22
N ALA A 505 31.91 6.96 -12.35
CA ALA A 505 31.60 8.12 -13.18
C ALA A 505 32.33 9.38 -12.68
N ALA A 506 32.34 9.63 -11.37
CA ALA A 506 33.03 10.76 -10.77
C ALA A 506 34.54 10.70 -11.02
N LEU A 507 35.17 9.55 -10.80
CA LEU A 507 36.59 9.33 -11.10
C LEU A 507 36.92 9.51 -12.59
N ALA A 508 36.05 9.05 -13.48
CA ALA A 508 36.21 9.24 -14.92
C ALA A 508 36.09 10.73 -15.32
N ILE A 509 35.22 11.51 -14.67
CA ILE A 509 35.11 12.96 -14.85
C ILE A 509 36.41 13.66 -14.39
N ASP A 510 36.94 13.29 -13.24
CA ASP A 510 38.14 13.89 -12.67
C ASP A 510 39.38 13.61 -13.54
N ASP A 511 39.42 12.46 -14.22
CA ASP A 511 40.42 12.12 -15.24
C ASP A 511 40.16 12.76 -16.62
N GLY A 512 39.06 13.50 -16.83
CA GLY A 512 38.67 14.03 -18.13
C GLY A 512 38.13 12.99 -19.12
N ARG A 513 37.86 11.75 -18.68
CA ARG A 513 37.36 10.64 -19.52
C ARG A 513 35.83 10.66 -19.60
N TRP A 514 35.29 11.73 -20.21
CA TRP A 514 33.85 12.01 -20.26
C TRP A 514 33.01 10.90 -20.91
N SER A 515 33.56 10.19 -21.94
CA SER A 515 32.85 9.06 -22.58
C SER A 515 32.64 7.88 -21.61
N ALA A 516 33.64 7.57 -20.79
CA ALA A 516 33.53 6.54 -19.76
C ALA A 516 32.56 7.01 -18.64
N ALA A 517 32.68 8.26 -18.20
CA ALA A 517 31.77 8.86 -17.23
C ALA A 517 30.28 8.77 -17.69
N ALA A 518 30.04 9.08 -18.96
CA ALA A 518 28.70 8.98 -19.54
C ALA A 518 28.17 7.53 -19.59
N GLN A 519 29.03 6.55 -19.75
CA GLN A 519 28.63 5.14 -19.72
C GLN A 519 28.22 4.73 -18.29
N HIS A 520 29.07 4.99 -17.29
CA HIS A 520 28.78 4.70 -15.89
C HIS A 520 27.52 5.43 -15.42
N ALA A 521 27.37 6.72 -15.72
CA ALA A 521 26.19 7.48 -15.39
C ALA A 521 24.90 6.92 -16.00
N ARG A 522 24.94 6.43 -17.25
CA ARG A 522 23.78 5.77 -17.87
C ARG A 522 23.43 4.46 -17.20
N THR A 523 24.41 3.63 -16.83
CA THR A 523 24.18 2.38 -16.08
C THR A 523 23.50 2.67 -14.75
N ALA A 524 24.01 3.67 -14.00
CA ALA A 524 23.42 4.07 -12.72
C ALA A 524 21.96 4.56 -12.88
N VAL A 525 21.70 5.46 -13.86
CA VAL A 525 20.34 5.99 -14.07
C VAL A 525 19.38 4.88 -14.55
N ALA A 526 19.83 3.97 -15.41
CA ALA A 526 18.99 2.86 -15.85
C ALA A 526 18.58 1.93 -14.69
N ALA A 527 19.50 1.63 -13.78
CA ALA A 527 19.22 0.85 -12.58
C ALA A 527 18.25 1.59 -11.64
N LEU A 528 18.46 2.90 -11.44
CA LEU A 528 17.61 3.75 -10.63
C LEU A 528 16.15 3.78 -11.14
N GLU A 529 15.97 3.93 -12.45
CA GLU A 529 14.64 4.02 -13.07
C GLU A 529 13.93 2.65 -13.11
N ALA A 530 14.68 1.57 -13.34
CA ALA A 530 14.13 0.21 -13.38
C ALA A 530 13.55 -0.23 -12.00
N HIS A 531 14.13 0.25 -10.90
CA HIS A 531 13.76 -0.14 -9.54
C HIS A 531 13.07 0.98 -8.74
N HIS A 532 12.69 2.09 -9.38
CA HIS A 532 11.96 3.21 -8.77
C HIS A 532 12.61 3.79 -7.50
N MET A 533 13.93 3.94 -7.51
CA MET A 533 14.71 4.34 -6.33
C MET A 533 14.93 5.87 -6.23
N GLU A 534 14.10 6.70 -6.84
CA GLU A 534 14.26 8.17 -6.85
C GLU A 534 14.22 8.82 -5.46
N GLY A 535 13.58 8.18 -4.50
CA GLY A 535 13.44 8.66 -3.13
C GLY A 535 14.59 8.29 -2.21
N TYR A 536 15.60 7.55 -2.68
CA TYR A 536 16.71 7.03 -1.86
C TYR A 536 17.91 7.99 -1.84
N GLY A 537 18.58 8.08 -0.70
CA GLY A 537 19.82 8.87 -0.56
C GLY A 537 20.92 8.40 -1.52
N THR A 538 21.00 7.10 -1.78
CA THR A 538 21.94 6.46 -2.71
C THR A 538 21.73 6.86 -4.17
N ALA A 539 20.57 7.39 -4.54
CA ALA A 539 20.31 7.97 -5.85
C ALA A 539 21.02 9.31 -6.08
N ALA A 540 21.31 10.05 -5.01
CA ALA A 540 21.86 11.40 -5.11
C ALA A 540 23.21 11.48 -5.85
N PRO A 541 24.22 10.60 -5.60
CA PRO A 541 25.48 10.62 -6.36
C PRO A 541 25.27 10.34 -7.84
N ALA A 542 24.47 9.32 -8.18
CA ALA A 542 24.20 8.94 -9.57
C ALA A 542 23.54 10.08 -10.35
N LEU A 543 22.58 10.76 -9.76
CA LEU A 543 21.92 11.93 -10.34
C LEU A 543 22.87 13.13 -10.47
N ALA A 544 23.75 13.35 -9.47
CA ALA A 544 24.70 14.46 -9.48
C ALA A 544 25.76 14.30 -10.58
N VAL A 545 26.33 13.11 -10.75
CA VAL A 545 27.31 12.85 -11.83
C VAL A 545 26.64 12.87 -13.21
N SER A 546 25.39 12.39 -13.32
CA SER A 546 24.62 12.47 -14.56
C SER A 546 24.33 13.91 -14.96
N ALA A 547 24.08 14.80 -14.01
CA ALA A 547 23.95 16.23 -14.28
C ALA A 547 25.27 16.82 -14.83
N ARG A 548 26.43 16.47 -14.25
CA ARG A 548 27.73 16.91 -14.74
C ARG A 548 28.01 16.44 -16.15
N VAL A 549 27.68 15.19 -16.46
CA VAL A 549 27.80 14.64 -17.83
C VAL A 549 26.88 15.39 -18.80
N ALA A 550 25.61 15.60 -18.44
CA ALA A 550 24.68 16.34 -19.29
C ALA A 550 25.13 17.79 -19.56
N LEU A 551 25.72 18.46 -18.58
CA LEU A 551 26.31 19.79 -18.74
C LEU A 551 27.52 19.78 -19.70
N HIS A 552 28.37 18.76 -19.59
CA HIS A 552 29.48 18.60 -20.53
C HIS A 552 29.01 18.42 -21.97
N ASP A 553 27.94 17.65 -22.19
CA ASP A 553 27.32 17.40 -23.48
C ASP A 553 26.50 18.62 -24.00
N GLY A 554 26.35 19.70 -23.22
CA GLY A 554 25.59 20.89 -23.53
C GLY A 554 24.07 20.75 -23.35
N ASP A 555 23.57 19.65 -22.78
CA ASP A 555 22.13 19.43 -22.49
C ASP A 555 21.76 20.01 -21.13
N THR A 556 21.60 21.33 -21.06
CA THR A 556 21.26 22.04 -19.83
C THR A 556 19.91 21.61 -19.28
N ALA A 557 18.90 21.38 -20.14
CA ALA A 557 17.56 20.99 -19.69
C ALA A 557 17.56 19.60 -19.00
N ARG A 558 18.36 18.66 -19.49
CA ARG A 558 18.54 17.35 -18.87
C ARG A 558 19.30 17.47 -17.56
N ALA A 559 20.32 18.31 -17.53
CA ALA A 559 21.10 18.56 -16.32
C ALA A 559 20.23 19.14 -15.18
N GLU A 560 19.39 20.13 -15.48
CA GLU A 560 18.46 20.74 -14.49
C GLU A 560 17.50 19.72 -13.90
N ARG A 561 16.96 18.80 -14.72
CA ARG A 561 16.11 17.69 -14.21
C ARG A 561 16.86 16.79 -13.25
N PHE A 562 18.10 16.41 -13.57
CA PHE A 562 18.93 15.60 -12.67
C PHE A 562 19.29 16.37 -11.40
N LEU A 563 19.65 17.62 -11.50
CA LEU A 563 19.98 18.47 -10.35
C LEU A 563 18.80 18.61 -9.40
N ALA A 564 17.59 18.87 -9.92
CA ALA A 564 16.38 18.97 -9.10
C ALA A 564 16.10 17.69 -8.32
N ARG A 565 16.29 16.51 -8.94
CA ARG A 565 16.15 15.21 -8.29
C ARG A 565 17.26 14.99 -7.25
N ALA A 566 18.52 15.23 -7.59
CA ALA A 566 19.66 15.06 -6.70
C ALA A 566 19.60 15.99 -5.48
N MET A 567 19.14 17.24 -5.67
CA MET A 567 18.94 18.21 -4.59
C MET A 567 17.89 17.75 -3.58
N ARG A 568 16.86 17.02 -4.00
CA ARG A 568 15.89 16.41 -3.08
C ARG A 568 16.50 15.23 -2.33
N ALA A 569 17.14 14.30 -3.03
CA ALA A 569 17.71 13.09 -2.43
C ALA A 569 18.89 13.37 -1.47
N ARG A 570 19.69 14.44 -1.72
CA ARG A 570 20.84 14.79 -0.90
C ARG A 570 20.53 15.01 0.59
N VAL A 571 19.30 15.35 0.93
CA VAL A 571 18.88 15.62 2.32
C VAL A 571 19.07 14.38 3.20
N GLN A 572 18.93 13.20 2.61
CA GLN A 572 19.17 11.92 3.30
C GLN A 572 20.67 11.62 3.48
N CYS A 573 21.56 12.26 2.71
CA CYS A 573 22.99 12.08 2.83
C CYS A 573 23.53 12.95 3.98
N THR A 574 23.59 12.38 5.19
CA THR A 574 23.96 13.09 6.41
C THR A 574 25.37 12.73 6.90
N HIS A 575 25.80 13.34 8.01
CA HIS A 575 27.12 13.11 8.60
C HIS A 575 27.38 11.68 9.10
N VAL A 576 26.35 10.83 9.17
CA VAL A 576 26.52 9.41 9.56
C VAL A 576 27.08 8.56 8.42
N LEU A 577 26.91 9.01 7.16
CA LEU A 577 27.63 8.50 5.98
C LEU A 577 28.44 9.65 5.37
N PRO A 578 29.56 10.07 6.01
CA PRO A 578 30.23 11.31 5.70
C PRO A 578 30.87 11.33 4.31
N PHE A 579 31.40 10.20 3.84
CA PHE A 579 31.92 10.08 2.48
C PHE A 579 30.83 10.40 1.45
N LEU A 580 29.70 9.73 1.52
CA LEU A 580 28.55 9.94 0.64
C LEU A 580 28.06 11.40 0.72
N ALA A 581 27.89 11.92 1.92
CA ALA A 581 27.37 13.26 2.16
C ALA A 581 28.24 14.36 1.53
N VAL A 582 29.55 14.27 1.68
CA VAL A 582 30.52 15.25 1.15
C VAL A 582 30.63 15.11 -0.36
N ARG A 583 30.77 13.86 -0.87
CA ARG A 583 30.91 13.59 -2.32
C ARG A 583 29.72 14.11 -3.11
N VAL A 584 28.51 13.82 -2.67
CA VAL A 584 27.28 14.31 -3.34
C VAL A 584 27.26 15.83 -3.44
N ARG A 585 27.55 16.52 -2.33
CA ARG A 585 27.57 17.99 -2.28
C ARG A 585 28.66 18.60 -3.17
N LEU A 586 29.83 17.99 -3.22
CA LEU A 586 30.89 18.41 -4.14
C LEU A 586 30.49 18.24 -5.60
N GLN A 587 29.93 17.07 -5.99
CA GLN A 587 29.49 16.85 -7.37
C GLN A 587 28.39 17.85 -7.78
N LEU A 588 27.44 18.13 -6.89
CA LEU A 588 26.40 19.14 -7.11
C LEU A 588 27.01 20.56 -7.19
N ALA A 589 27.93 20.90 -6.30
CA ALA A 589 28.58 22.20 -6.32
C ALA A 589 29.39 22.44 -7.61
N HIS A 590 30.06 21.41 -8.14
CA HIS A 590 30.71 21.46 -9.45
C HIS A 590 29.69 21.71 -10.57
N ALA A 591 28.56 21.01 -10.57
CA ALA A 591 27.53 21.18 -11.59
C ALA A 591 26.92 22.61 -11.56
N PHE A 592 26.58 23.12 -10.38
CA PHE A 592 26.05 24.49 -10.23
C PHE A 592 27.08 25.56 -10.59
N THR A 593 28.36 25.31 -10.31
CA THR A 593 29.44 26.20 -10.78
C THR A 593 29.49 26.26 -12.31
N THR A 594 29.34 25.13 -12.98
CA THR A 594 29.31 25.06 -14.46
C THR A 594 28.11 25.82 -15.04
N LEU A 595 26.97 25.82 -14.35
CA LEU A 595 25.78 26.60 -14.70
C LEU A 595 25.91 28.11 -14.38
N GLY A 596 26.97 28.51 -13.71
CA GLY A 596 27.14 29.90 -13.22
C GLY A 596 26.39 30.21 -11.93
N ASP A 597 25.66 29.25 -11.35
CA ASP A 597 24.98 29.41 -10.06
C ASP A 597 25.94 29.20 -8.89
N ARG A 598 26.73 30.21 -8.68
CA ARG A 598 27.72 30.24 -7.60
C ARG A 598 27.10 30.25 -6.22
N THR A 599 25.92 30.81 -6.07
CA THR A 599 25.24 30.95 -4.76
C THR A 599 24.87 29.58 -4.21
N THR A 600 24.27 28.75 -5.05
CA THR A 600 23.93 27.37 -4.71
C THR A 600 25.20 26.53 -4.47
N ALA A 601 26.26 26.71 -5.28
CA ALA A 601 27.54 26.04 -5.06
C ALA A 601 28.14 26.38 -3.69
N LEU A 602 28.18 27.65 -3.28
CA LEU A 602 28.62 28.10 -1.96
C LEU A 602 27.73 27.57 -0.83
N HIS A 603 26.42 27.47 -1.04
CA HIS A 603 25.51 26.87 -0.07
C HIS A 603 25.85 25.39 0.17
N LEU A 604 26.07 24.62 -0.88
CA LEU A 604 26.46 23.22 -0.80
C LEU A 604 27.81 23.02 -0.09
N VAL A 605 28.78 23.89 -0.33
CA VAL A 605 30.06 23.87 0.40
C VAL A 605 29.85 24.13 1.90
N ARG A 606 28.97 25.06 2.29
CA ARG A 606 28.62 25.27 3.71
C ARG A 606 27.93 24.08 4.34
N GLU A 607 27.01 23.40 3.62
CA GLU A 607 26.45 22.14 4.10
C GLU A 607 27.55 21.08 4.32
N THR A 608 28.59 21.08 3.47
CA THR A 608 29.77 20.21 3.66
C THR A 608 30.52 20.54 4.94
N ASP A 609 30.65 21.83 5.29
CA ASP A 609 31.29 22.24 6.56
C ASP A 609 30.52 21.71 7.79
N ASP A 610 29.21 21.62 7.71
CA ASP A 610 28.37 21.03 8.77
C ASP A 610 28.66 19.53 8.96
N VAL A 611 28.92 18.80 7.89
CA VAL A 611 29.37 17.39 7.93
C VAL A 611 30.77 17.31 8.51
N LEU A 612 31.73 18.11 8.01
CA LEU A 612 33.12 18.09 8.43
C LEU A 612 33.31 18.51 9.89
N ARG A 613 32.48 19.38 10.44
CA ARG A 613 32.49 19.71 11.87
C ARG A 613 32.21 18.51 12.77
N ARG A 614 31.36 17.59 12.30
CA ARG A 614 31.00 16.35 13.04
C ARG A 614 31.97 15.21 12.73
N ARG A 615 32.54 15.19 11.53
CA ARG A 615 33.47 14.16 11.02
C ARG A 615 34.67 14.86 10.38
N PRO A 616 35.60 15.38 11.19
CA PRO A 616 36.73 16.19 10.68
C PRO A 616 37.81 15.37 9.98
N LEU A 617 37.86 14.06 10.24
CA LEU A 617 38.93 13.18 9.75
C LEU A 617 38.47 12.44 8.49
N LEU A 618 38.32 13.15 7.36
CA LEU A 618 37.97 12.55 6.08
C LEU A 618 39.13 12.61 5.04
N GLY A 619 40.36 12.68 5.51
CA GLY A 619 41.55 12.60 4.69
C GLY A 619 41.53 13.54 3.48
N ARG A 620 41.90 13.03 2.31
CA ARG A 620 41.95 13.79 1.05
C ARG A 620 40.65 14.53 0.70
N LEU A 621 39.52 14.06 1.15
CA LEU A 621 38.22 14.69 0.84
C LEU A 621 38.09 16.09 1.50
N VAL A 622 38.77 16.31 2.64
CA VAL A 622 38.86 17.64 3.26
C VAL A 622 39.62 18.58 2.35
N ASP A 623 40.80 18.15 1.83
CA ASP A 623 41.61 18.95 0.91
C ASP A 623 40.90 19.28 -0.39
N GLU A 624 40.08 18.36 -0.89
CA GLU A 624 39.26 18.58 -2.08
C GLU A 624 38.21 19.68 -1.85
N VAL A 625 37.55 19.67 -0.69
CA VAL A 625 36.57 20.70 -0.31
C VAL A 625 37.26 22.07 -0.20
N GLU A 626 38.41 22.15 0.47
CA GLU A 626 39.16 23.39 0.60
C GLU A 626 39.63 23.91 -0.75
N THR A 627 40.22 23.05 -1.59
CA THR A 627 40.65 23.41 -2.94
C THR A 627 39.49 23.94 -3.79
N PHE A 628 38.30 23.31 -3.69
CA PHE A 628 37.11 23.76 -4.39
C PHE A 628 36.63 25.12 -3.87
N ARG A 629 36.64 25.34 -2.55
CA ARG A 629 36.27 26.59 -1.92
C ARG A 629 37.17 27.74 -2.38
N GLU A 630 38.50 27.55 -2.36
CA GLU A 630 39.45 28.54 -2.84
C GLU A 630 39.22 28.94 -4.31
N ARG A 631 38.89 27.96 -5.17
CA ARG A 631 38.55 28.23 -6.57
C ARG A 631 37.29 29.11 -6.69
N LEU A 632 36.25 28.80 -5.92
CA LEU A 632 35.01 29.61 -5.90
C LEU A 632 35.29 31.04 -5.40
N GLU A 633 36.16 31.22 -4.40
CA GLU A 633 36.50 32.54 -3.88
C GLU A 633 37.37 33.35 -4.85
N LYS A 634 38.32 32.72 -5.54
CA LYS A 634 39.16 33.38 -6.57
C LYS A 634 38.29 33.88 -7.76
N VAL A 635 37.33 33.10 -8.20
CA VAL A 635 36.38 33.55 -9.25
C VAL A 635 35.54 34.74 -8.74
N ALA A 636 35.23 34.81 -7.44
CA ALA A 636 34.51 35.96 -6.85
C ALA A 636 35.28 37.26 -6.87
N ALA A 637 36.58 37.17 -6.63
CA ALA A 637 37.44 38.36 -6.63
C ALA A 637 37.55 38.97 -8.05
N SER A 638 37.28 38.14 -9.10
CA SER A 638 37.31 38.59 -10.50
C SER A 638 36.00 39.18 -11.00
N ASP A 639 34.81 38.79 -10.42
CA ASP A 639 33.48 39.20 -10.89
C ASP A 639 32.83 40.39 -10.16
N GLY A 640 33.47 40.94 -9.13
CA GLY A 640 33.11 42.24 -8.55
C GLY A 640 31.83 42.36 -7.74
N ALA A 641 31.04 41.36 -7.55
CA ALA A 641 29.83 41.41 -6.68
C ALA A 641 29.95 40.48 -5.46
N PRO A 642 29.91 40.98 -4.21
CA PRO A 642 30.08 40.19 -3.02
C PRO A 642 28.80 39.32 -2.76
N PRO A 643 28.97 38.02 -2.33
CA PRO A 643 27.85 37.14 -2.07
C PRO A 643 26.98 37.60 -0.89
N LEU A 644 25.71 37.10 -0.82
CA LEU A 644 24.85 37.38 0.32
C LEU A 644 25.45 36.75 1.59
N THR A 645 25.48 37.53 2.67
CA THR A 645 25.94 37.07 3.99
C THR A 645 24.91 36.12 4.64
N PRO A 646 25.30 35.31 5.64
CA PRO A 646 24.35 34.46 6.37
C PRO A 646 23.17 35.21 7.01
N ALA A 647 23.41 36.49 7.39
CA ALA A 647 22.33 37.32 7.93
C ALA A 647 21.36 37.79 6.82
N GLU A 648 21.87 38.10 5.64
CA GLU A 648 21.08 38.49 4.46
C GLU A 648 20.28 37.27 3.92
N LEU A 649 20.88 36.06 3.91
CA LEU A 649 20.18 34.83 3.52
C LEU A 649 19.03 34.48 4.47
N ARG A 650 19.20 34.69 5.78
CA ARG A 650 18.11 34.49 6.77
C ARG A 650 16.97 35.50 6.61
N LEU A 651 17.29 36.72 6.13
CA LEU A 651 16.31 37.76 5.90
C LEU A 651 15.55 37.58 4.57
N LEU A 652 16.20 37.02 3.56
CA LEU A 652 15.71 36.93 2.18
C LEU A 652 14.30 36.29 2.08
N PRO A 653 13.95 35.15 2.76
CA PRO A 653 12.61 34.56 2.70
C PRO A 653 11.49 35.49 3.20
N TYR A 654 11.81 36.42 4.10
CA TYR A 654 10.82 37.36 4.60
C TYR A 654 10.49 38.47 3.59
N LEU A 655 11.28 38.61 2.53
CA LEU A 655 10.98 39.52 1.44
C LEU A 655 9.86 39.00 0.52
N GLN A 656 9.54 37.71 0.55
CA GLN A 656 8.34 37.16 -0.14
C GLN A 656 7.04 37.42 0.63
N THR A 657 7.13 37.78 1.91
CA THR A 657 5.94 38.00 2.76
C THR A 657 5.48 39.47 2.71
N HIS A 658 4.27 39.74 3.21
CA HIS A 658 3.74 41.11 3.35
C HIS A 658 4.25 41.85 4.59
N LEU A 659 5.23 41.30 5.30
CA LEU A 659 5.73 41.89 6.53
C LEU A 659 6.51 43.17 6.29
N THR A 660 6.31 44.14 7.20
CA THR A 660 7.08 45.36 7.26
C THR A 660 8.50 45.13 7.81
N MET A 661 9.45 46.03 7.55
CA MET A 661 10.82 45.92 8.08
C MET A 661 10.87 45.82 9.60
N ALA A 662 9.91 46.44 10.31
CA ALA A 662 9.80 46.38 11.77
C ALA A 662 9.33 44.99 12.23
N GLU A 663 8.41 44.36 11.53
CA GLU A 663 7.91 43.01 11.81
C GLU A 663 8.96 41.94 11.50
N ILE A 664 9.70 42.10 10.40
CA ILE A 664 10.83 41.23 10.08
C ILE A 664 11.88 41.33 11.19
N GLY A 665 12.20 42.55 11.63
CA GLY A 665 13.16 42.75 12.72
C GLY A 665 12.75 42.07 14.02
N ARG A 666 11.48 42.11 14.41
CA ARG A 666 10.95 41.40 15.55
C ARG A 666 11.12 39.87 15.44
N ARG A 667 10.87 39.31 14.25
CA ARG A 667 11.00 37.87 14.01
C ARG A 667 12.44 37.37 13.98
N LEU A 668 13.35 38.22 13.49
CA LEU A 668 14.80 37.91 13.43
C LEU A 668 15.57 38.38 14.65
N PHE A 669 14.90 38.98 15.66
CA PHE A 669 15.50 39.53 16.87
C PHE A 669 16.57 40.60 16.58
N VAL A 670 16.34 41.44 15.58
CA VAL A 670 17.21 42.55 15.19
C VAL A 670 16.45 43.87 15.07
N SER A 671 17.17 45.01 15.10
CA SER A 671 16.52 46.32 14.94
C SER A 671 15.96 46.54 13.52
N ARG A 672 14.92 47.38 13.38
CA ARG A 672 14.40 47.80 12.07
C ARG A 672 15.51 48.39 11.17
N ASN A 673 16.43 49.12 11.76
CA ASN A 673 17.53 49.76 11.00
C ASN A 673 18.52 48.68 10.48
N THR A 674 18.77 47.65 11.25
CA THR A 674 19.56 46.47 10.80
C THR A 674 18.89 45.76 9.63
N VAL A 675 17.59 45.53 9.70
CA VAL A 675 16.83 44.92 8.58
C VAL A 675 16.91 45.83 7.35
N SER A 676 16.68 47.13 7.50
CA SER A 676 16.72 48.10 6.37
C SER A 676 18.09 48.14 5.70
N SER A 677 19.18 48.14 6.47
CA SER A 677 20.54 48.11 5.91
C SER A 677 20.86 46.80 5.20
N GLN A 678 20.40 45.68 5.74
CA GLN A 678 20.55 44.37 5.09
C GLN A 678 19.74 44.28 3.80
N VAL A 679 18.50 44.77 3.77
CA VAL A 679 17.67 44.80 2.57
C VAL A 679 18.31 45.68 1.45
N VAL A 680 18.85 46.84 1.77
CA VAL A 680 19.59 47.67 0.80
C VAL A 680 20.83 46.91 0.28
N SER A 681 21.53 46.18 1.15
CA SER A 681 22.67 45.39 0.74
C SER A 681 22.24 44.20 -0.16
N ILE A 682 21.14 43.51 0.17
CA ILE A 682 20.55 42.43 -0.66
C ILE A 682 20.20 43.01 -2.05
N TYR A 683 19.49 44.14 -2.11
CA TYR A 683 19.10 44.75 -3.40
C TYR A 683 20.34 45.07 -4.26
N ARG A 684 21.35 45.68 -3.67
CA ARG A 684 22.61 45.96 -4.36
C ARG A 684 23.29 44.71 -4.90
N LYS A 685 23.31 43.63 -4.10
CA LYS A 685 23.98 42.35 -4.43
C LYS A 685 23.20 41.55 -5.47
N LEU A 686 21.88 41.64 -5.47
CA LEU A 686 21.01 40.98 -6.47
C LEU A 686 20.75 41.84 -7.72
N GLY A 687 21.30 43.08 -7.77
CA GLY A 687 21.04 44.00 -8.85
C GLY A 687 19.57 44.45 -8.95
N ALA A 688 18.85 44.45 -7.81
CA ALA A 688 17.43 44.78 -7.72
C ALA A 688 17.22 46.21 -7.17
N THR A 689 16.17 46.88 -7.62
CA THR A 689 15.80 48.22 -7.13
C THR A 689 14.55 48.22 -6.28
N THR A 690 13.80 47.11 -6.29
CA THR A 690 12.55 46.96 -5.53
C THR A 690 12.50 45.60 -4.82
N ARG A 691 11.58 45.49 -3.83
CA ARG A 691 11.35 44.26 -3.09
C ARG A 691 10.90 43.10 -4.00
N GLY A 692 9.97 43.35 -4.91
CA GLY A 692 9.49 42.37 -5.87
C GLY A 692 10.62 41.87 -6.77
N LEU A 693 11.38 42.80 -7.38
CA LEU A 693 12.50 42.47 -8.26
C LEU A 693 13.59 41.67 -7.53
N ALA A 694 13.81 41.95 -6.24
CA ALA A 694 14.77 41.19 -5.42
C ALA A 694 14.27 39.79 -5.13
N VAL A 695 12.97 39.59 -4.93
CA VAL A 695 12.32 38.29 -4.76
C VAL A 695 12.39 37.51 -6.07
N ASP A 696 11.95 38.11 -7.19
CA ASP A 696 12.00 37.45 -8.51
C ASP A 696 13.42 37.00 -8.85
N ARG A 697 14.41 37.88 -8.62
CA ARG A 697 15.81 37.57 -8.87
C ARG A 697 16.35 36.45 -7.91
N ALA A 698 15.88 36.45 -6.68
CA ALA A 698 16.25 35.39 -5.71
C ALA A 698 15.62 34.04 -6.06
N VAL A 699 14.40 34.00 -6.61
CA VAL A 699 13.75 32.79 -7.15
C VAL A 699 14.50 32.32 -8.39
N GLU A 700 14.80 33.20 -9.35
CA GLU A 700 15.62 32.87 -10.53
C GLU A 700 16.98 32.27 -10.17
N LEU A 701 17.58 32.74 -9.08
CA LEU A 701 18.87 32.25 -8.57
C LEU A 701 18.74 31.03 -7.65
N GLY A 702 17.53 30.48 -7.47
CA GLY A 702 17.29 29.32 -6.59
C GLY A 702 17.54 29.57 -5.11
N LEU A 703 17.58 30.84 -4.68
CA LEU A 703 17.75 31.24 -3.28
C LEU A 703 16.45 31.23 -2.48
N LEU A 704 15.33 31.26 -3.20
CA LEU A 704 13.98 31.13 -2.65
C LEU A 704 13.23 30.07 -3.46
N GLY A 705 12.38 29.29 -2.79
CA GLY A 705 11.41 28.43 -3.46
C GLY A 705 10.21 29.22 -3.95
N ASP A 706 9.52 28.73 -4.98
CA ASP A 706 8.26 29.27 -5.48
C ASP A 706 7.17 29.32 -4.40
#